data_dd67dbf817db0219d27e28cc953686e2
#
_entry.id   dd67dbf817db0219d27e28cc953686e2
#
_cell.length_a   1.000
_cell.length_b   1.000
_cell.length_c   1.000
_cell.angle_alpha   90.00
_cell.angle_beta   90.00
_cell.angle_gamma   90.00
#
_symmetry.space_group_name_H-M   'P 1'
#
loop_
_entity.id
_entity.type
_entity.pdbx_description
1 polymer ?
#
loop_
_entity_poly.entity_id
_entity_poly.type
_entity_poly.pdbx_seq_one_letter_code
_entity_poly.pdbx_strand_id
1 'polypeptide(L)'
;KAMSVFAFFNAPTNTLLWVGPILRGVSEHFPKPEPTTPQPAPSPASAAPKSKIVSPKSEINDSLSPLQVDGSEHFLAITLPSRESVSYSSALELLKDHGFRLEPSNRKWWLRDRHKTLSFLSRHLDTLENEFHAEFTPTFERNTAKILNAGVATKINKVGDEFEVTVGLDTGSVSGAALTSALTSNRGYLESGDKIFLIDPTRAAKVGAVQSALAGESTSLGGSRQTHRVSAARAAEVDDLLQELSPGYKSPATWRQRSGALRDLSTLESLTVPNPAGELLRLYQKLGVAWMGYLHQHKLGGILADEMGLGKTLQALALIAGLREEKIVSRNSEFVNKSAQPTLVVAPASLVENWRREAARFTPQLKIFVHHGAQRLDSSQVVPDYDLIITSYATLANDRGLFANSDWRCVIADEAQHIKNRRTRNAKALRALSAESRFLLTGTPLENSLNDLRSLFEFLLPGFLKEVPTGLRGDERQWHDERLRSQTASYILRRTKAAVAPELPEKIEQVIYCEQPPEQVALYRRTQESSERSLLELETKGANQGAIRMATLTQLLRLRQVCCDPRLVEPRALPGWSAKLAAFRELMDEIVDEGHRVLVFSQFTSLLALLREELASSGIDYAYLEGSMNPAKRQAAVDQFQGDENIPVFLLSLKAGGTGLNLTGADTVIHFDPWWNPAVEAQATDRAHRIGQTRVVTSYKLICAGSVEEKVLGMQETKRALLADVFEASDAVTAKLELSDLRDLLKD
;
A
#
# COMPACT_ATOMS: atom_id res chain seq x y z
N LYS A 1 -5.88 26.39 5.91
CA LYS A 1 -5.36 25.90 4.61
C LYS A 1 -5.49 24.40 4.67
N ALA A 2 -6.59 23.87 4.15
CA ALA A 2 -6.80 22.45 3.97
C ALA A 2 -5.82 21.98 2.90
N MET A 3 -4.94 21.03 3.25
CA MET A 3 -4.23 20.25 2.25
C MET A 3 -4.84 18.85 2.28
N SER A 4 -5.56 18.58 1.22
CA SER A 4 -6.05 17.27 0.87
C SER A 4 -4.91 16.25 0.85
N VAL A 5 -5.18 15.06 1.34
CA VAL A 5 -4.33 13.87 1.25
C VAL A 5 -4.31 13.44 -0.21
N PHE A 6 -3.43 14.01 -1.04
CA PHE A 6 -3.19 13.58 -2.40
C PHE A 6 -1.71 13.29 -2.63
N ALA A 7 -1.50 12.25 -3.40
CA ALA A 7 -0.20 11.76 -3.82
C ALA A 7 0.64 12.87 -4.47
N PHE A 8 1.88 13.02 -4.03
CA PHE A 8 2.85 13.85 -4.74
C PHE A 8 3.50 13.02 -5.84
N PHE A 9 3.32 13.47 -7.06
CA PHE A 9 4.09 13.00 -8.21
C PHE A 9 5.47 13.66 -8.19
N ASN A 10 6.52 12.89 -8.16
CA ASN A 10 7.87 13.37 -8.41
C ASN A 10 8.30 12.83 -9.79
N ALA A 11 8.30 13.69 -10.79
CA ALA A 11 8.90 13.34 -12.09
C ALA A 11 10.43 13.29 -11.94
N PRO A 12 11.11 12.25 -12.48
CA PRO A 12 10.78 11.48 -13.66
C PRO A 12 10.46 9.98 -13.45
N THR A 13 10.09 9.54 -12.27
CA THR A 13 9.99 8.09 -11.97
C THR A 13 8.59 7.59 -11.69
N ASN A 14 7.52 8.22 -12.08
CA ASN A 14 6.12 7.75 -11.94
C ASN A 14 5.82 6.76 -10.78
N THR A 15 6.52 6.89 -9.65
CA THR A 15 6.32 6.05 -8.49
C THR A 15 5.42 6.80 -7.53
N LEU A 16 4.21 6.34 -7.33
CA LEU A 16 3.31 6.78 -6.27
C LEU A 16 3.94 6.42 -4.91
N LEU A 17 4.67 7.36 -4.32
CA LEU A 17 5.11 7.25 -2.93
C LEU A 17 3.92 7.64 -2.04
N TRP A 18 3.24 6.64 -1.51
CA TRP A 18 2.26 6.83 -0.45
C TRP A 18 3.01 7.16 0.85
N VAL A 19 3.33 8.43 1.02
CA VAL A 19 3.89 8.97 2.25
C VAL A 19 2.73 9.49 3.06
N GLY A 20 2.22 8.67 3.96
CA GLY A 20 1.29 9.13 4.98
C GLY A 20 1.93 10.29 5.79
N PRO A 21 1.17 10.98 6.64
CA PRO A 21 1.62 12.16 7.42
C PRO A 21 2.87 11.95 8.30
N ILE A 22 3.39 10.73 8.34
CA ILE A 22 4.53 10.27 9.17
C ILE A 22 5.84 11.03 8.89
N LEU A 23 6.08 11.47 7.63
CA LEU A 23 7.37 12.07 7.29
C LEU A 23 7.56 13.52 7.76
N ARG A 24 6.49 14.23 8.13
CA ARG A 24 6.65 15.61 8.65
C ARG A 24 7.28 15.66 10.04
N GLY A 25 6.96 14.71 10.90
CA GLY A 25 7.55 14.64 12.24
C GLY A 25 9.00 14.17 12.28
N VAL A 26 9.42 13.38 11.27
CA VAL A 26 10.78 12.81 11.22
C VAL A 26 11.79 13.80 10.63
N SER A 27 11.37 14.65 9.68
CA SER A 27 12.28 15.63 9.05
C SER A 27 12.63 16.82 9.94
N GLU A 28 11.82 17.12 10.97
CA GLU A 28 12.09 18.22 11.90
C GLU A 28 13.06 17.86 13.03
N HIS A 29 13.39 16.59 13.23
CA HIS A 29 14.25 16.11 14.32
C HIS A 29 15.66 15.67 13.90
N PHE A 30 16.04 15.85 12.64
CA PHE A 30 17.44 15.66 12.22
C PHE A 30 18.18 16.99 12.32
N PRO A 31 19.29 17.09 13.09
CA PRO A 31 20.15 18.23 13.06
C PRO A 31 20.75 18.39 11.66
N LYS A 32 20.46 19.52 11.01
CA LYS A 32 21.13 19.90 9.76
C LYS A 32 22.62 20.03 10.03
N PRO A 33 23.52 19.53 9.17
CA PRO A 33 24.93 19.86 9.28
C PRO A 33 25.10 21.37 9.11
N GLU A 34 25.81 22.00 10.05
CA GLU A 34 26.13 23.42 9.99
C GLU A 34 26.96 23.72 8.74
N PRO A 35 26.63 24.76 7.97
CA PRO A 35 27.49 25.20 6.89
C PRO A 35 28.73 25.88 7.45
N THR A 36 29.90 25.34 7.11
CA THR A 36 31.19 26.00 7.34
C THR A 36 31.26 27.34 6.63
N THR A 37 31.27 28.40 7.39
CA THR A 37 31.49 29.77 6.94
C THR A 37 32.92 29.98 6.46
N PRO A 38 33.17 30.57 5.28
CA PRO A 38 34.44 31.17 4.93
C PRO A 38 34.57 32.56 5.54
N GLN A 39 35.70 32.87 6.12
CA GLN A 39 36.07 34.17 6.69
C GLN A 39 36.10 35.29 5.61
N PRO A 40 35.80 36.54 5.98
CA PRO A 40 35.80 37.67 5.05
C PRO A 40 37.15 38.35 4.90
N ALA A 41 37.47 38.80 3.67
CA ALA A 41 38.56 39.73 3.38
C ALA A 41 38.01 41.18 3.33
N PRO A 42 38.86 42.18 3.56
CA PRO A 42 38.44 43.49 4.08
C PRO A 42 38.00 44.51 3.01
N SER A 43 37.13 45.43 3.48
CA SER A 43 36.63 46.63 2.77
C SER A 43 37.70 47.64 2.43
N PRO A 44 37.42 48.56 1.47
CA PRO A 44 37.57 49.97 1.77
C PRO A 44 36.29 50.78 1.49
N ALA A 45 36.21 51.87 2.27
CA ALA A 45 35.17 52.84 2.38
C ALA A 45 35.00 53.76 1.16
N SER A 46 33.81 54.27 0.90
CA SER A 46 33.46 55.71 0.99
C SER A 46 32.18 56.05 0.19
N ALA A 47 31.34 56.86 0.84
CA ALA A 47 30.45 57.87 0.33
C ALA A 47 29.08 57.50 -0.33
N ALA A 48 28.02 57.92 0.38
CA ALA A 48 26.62 58.06 -0.04
C ALA A 48 26.42 59.15 -1.13
N PRO A 49 25.28 59.31 -1.81
CA PRO A 49 24.02 59.58 -1.15
C PRO A 49 22.73 58.90 -1.73
N LYS A 50 21.74 59.03 -0.93
CA LYS A 50 20.33 58.65 -1.05
C LYS A 50 19.68 58.94 -2.41
N SER A 51 19.02 57.94 -3.01
CA SER A 51 17.76 58.17 -3.74
C SER A 51 16.76 57.05 -3.39
N LYS A 52 15.64 57.46 -2.84
CA LYS A 52 14.47 56.63 -2.62
C LYS A 52 13.91 56.20 -3.97
N ILE A 53 14.01 54.93 -4.28
CA ILE A 53 13.14 54.31 -5.31
C ILE A 53 11.97 53.69 -4.51
N VAL A 54 10.88 54.42 -4.49
CA VAL A 54 9.56 53.92 -4.15
C VAL A 54 9.14 52.99 -5.27
N SER A 55 9.08 51.69 -4.99
CA SER A 55 8.38 50.73 -5.85
C SER A 55 6.90 51.12 -5.84
N PRO A 56 6.26 51.34 -6.99
CA PRO A 56 4.81 51.56 -6.97
C PRO A 56 4.18 50.22 -6.59
N LYS A 57 3.57 50.16 -5.38
CA LYS A 57 2.44 49.27 -5.17
C LYS A 57 1.46 49.64 -6.26
N SER A 58 1.21 48.77 -7.19
CA SER A 58 0.04 48.82 -8.03
C SER A 58 -1.17 48.67 -7.13
N GLU A 59 -1.69 49.79 -6.61
CA GLU A 59 -3.08 49.90 -6.25
C GLU A 59 -3.85 49.67 -7.53
N ILE A 60 -4.33 48.41 -7.72
CA ILE A 60 -5.40 48.15 -8.67
C ILE A 60 -6.56 48.98 -8.15
N ASN A 61 -6.88 50.00 -8.90
CA ASN A 61 -7.99 50.88 -8.67
C ASN A 61 -9.28 50.05 -8.80
N ASP A 62 -9.82 49.60 -7.69
CA ASP A 62 -11.08 48.84 -7.57
C ASP A 62 -12.29 49.80 -7.68
N SER A 63 -12.31 50.62 -8.74
CA SER A 63 -13.46 51.43 -9.12
C SER A 63 -14.34 50.80 -10.20
N LEU A 64 -14.22 49.48 -10.40
CA LEU A 64 -15.10 48.73 -11.29
C LEU A 64 -16.40 48.41 -10.51
N SER A 65 -17.53 48.84 -11.03
CA SER A 65 -18.84 48.59 -10.40
C SER A 65 -19.02 47.09 -10.15
N PRO A 66 -19.26 46.67 -8.89
CA PRO A 66 -19.42 45.25 -8.57
C PRO A 66 -20.69 44.69 -9.24
N LEU A 67 -20.74 43.33 -9.33
CA LEU A 67 -21.95 42.64 -9.73
C LEU A 67 -23.01 42.92 -8.65
N GLN A 68 -24.19 43.45 -9.04
CA GLN A 68 -25.28 43.73 -8.09
C GLN A 68 -26.45 42.80 -8.31
N VAL A 69 -26.97 42.25 -7.22
CA VAL A 69 -28.12 41.38 -7.19
C VAL A 69 -29.26 42.00 -6.43
N ASP A 70 -30.40 42.14 -7.07
CA ASP A 70 -31.65 42.62 -6.50
C ASP A 70 -32.76 41.58 -6.79
N GLY A 71 -33.83 41.54 -6.02
CA GLY A 71 -34.93 40.63 -6.28
C GLY A 71 -35.68 40.13 -5.05
N SER A 72 -36.34 38.97 -5.26
CA SER A 72 -37.12 38.29 -4.26
C SER A 72 -37.21 36.78 -4.62
N GLU A 73 -38.00 36.00 -3.90
CA GLU A 73 -38.31 34.64 -4.26
C GLU A 73 -38.95 34.46 -5.66
N HIS A 74 -39.54 35.53 -6.22
CA HIS A 74 -40.27 35.50 -7.48
C HIS A 74 -39.46 35.95 -8.69
N PHE A 75 -38.45 36.75 -8.49
CA PHE A 75 -37.59 37.27 -9.57
C PHE A 75 -36.22 37.65 -9.09
N LEU A 76 -35.25 37.64 -9.99
CA LEU A 76 -33.90 38.20 -9.83
C LEU A 76 -33.66 39.27 -10.91
N ALA A 77 -32.98 40.33 -10.48
CA ALA A 77 -32.50 41.41 -11.36
C ALA A 77 -31.01 41.61 -11.08
N ILE A 78 -30.17 41.23 -12.04
CA ILE A 78 -28.71 41.25 -11.88
C ILE A 78 -28.13 42.35 -12.78
N THR A 79 -27.31 43.21 -12.21
CA THR A 79 -26.49 44.18 -12.94
C THR A 79 -25.10 43.64 -13.06
N LEU A 80 -24.62 43.44 -14.29
CA LEU A 80 -23.26 42.95 -14.52
C LEU A 80 -22.22 44.01 -14.16
N PRO A 81 -21.02 43.58 -13.78
CA PRO A 81 -19.89 44.51 -13.53
C PRO A 81 -19.47 45.18 -14.84
N SER A 82 -18.51 46.10 -14.77
CA SER A 82 -17.94 46.74 -15.97
C SER A 82 -17.42 45.69 -16.94
N ARG A 83 -17.50 46.01 -18.28
CA ARG A 83 -16.96 45.11 -19.31
C ARG A 83 -15.47 44.85 -19.22
N GLU A 84 -14.75 45.70 -18.50
CA GLU A 84 -13.32 45.57 -18.22
C GLU A 84 -12.99 44.64 -17.08
N SER A 85 -14.00 44.22 -16.31
CA SER A 85 -13.84 43.27 -15.22
C SER A 85 -13.56 41.86 -15.75
N VAL A 86 -12.62 41.16 -15.11
CA VAL A 86 -12.26 39.76 -15.41
C VAL A 86 -13.47 38.82 -15.28
N SER A 87 -14.39 39.13 -14.36
CA SER A 87 -15.59 38.35 -14.08
C SER A 87 -16.75 38.59 -15.06
N TYR A 88 -16.67 39.64 -15.94
CA TYR A 88 -17.78 40.02 -16.82
C TYR A 88 -18.23 38.90 -17.76
N SER A 89 -17.29 38.28 -18.45
CA SER A 89 -17.59 37.25 -19.47
C SER A 89 -18.22 36.02 -18.84
N SER A 90 -17.65 35.54 -17.74
CA SER A 90 -18.16 34.36 -17.00
C SER A 90 -19.53 34.61 -16.36
N ALA A 91 -19.73 35.81 -15.80
CA ALA A 91 -21.02 36.18 -15.24
C ALA A 91 -22.09 36.31 -16.34
N LEU A 92 -21.74 36.87 -17.50
CA LEU A 92 -22.66 37.00 -18.64
C LEU A 92 -23.08 35.61 -19.20
N GLU A 93 -22.13 34.69 -19.30
CA GLU A 93 -22.39 33.33 -19.75
C GLU A 93 -23.34 32.60 -18.77
N LEU A 94 -23.01 32.69 -17.47
CA LEU A 94 -23.85 32.11 -16.39
C LEU A 94 -25.31 32.60 -16.49
N LEU A 95 -25.53 33.92 -16.70
CA LEU A 95 -26.88 34.45 -16.77
C LEU A 95 -27.63 33.99 -18.02
N LYS A 96 -26.94 33.89 -19.18
CA LYS A 96 -27.52 33.42 -20.42
C LYS A 96 -27.94 31.94 -20.34
N ASP A 97 -27.10 31.10 -19.79
CA ASP A 97 -27.35 29.66 -19.65
C ASP A 97 -28.55 29.36 -18.76
N HIS A 98 -28.81 30.26 -17.79
CA HIS A 98 -29.96 30.11 -16.88
C HIS A 98 -31.22 30.91 -17.29
N GLY A 99 -31.22 31.41 -18.54
CA GLY A 99 -32.38 32.01 -19.15
C GLY A 99 -32.73 33.42 -18.66
N PHE A 100 -31.77 34.17 -18.11
CA PHE A 100 -31.96 35.58 -17.84
C PHE A 100 -32.09 36.37 -19.15
N ARG A 101 -32.93 37.40 -19.12
CA ARG A 101 -33.15 38.31 -20.28
C ARG A 101 -32.72 39.71 -19.94
N LEU A 102 -31.94 40.33 -20.80
CA LEU A 102 -31.54 41.73 -20.64
C LEU A 102 -32.76 42.64 -20.90
N GLU A 103 -32.98 43.57 -20.01
CA GLU A 103 -33.91 44.69 -20.16
C GLU A 103 -33.17 45.96 -20.54
N PRO A 104 -33.22 46.43 -21.80
CA PRO A 104 -32.43 47.53 -22.30
C PRO A 104 -32.66 48.86 -21.57
N SER A 105 -33.87 49.07 -21.00
CA SER A 105 -34.25 50.31 -20.34
C SER A 105 -33.46 50.59 -19.06
N ASN A 106 -33.06 49.51 -18.31
CA ASN A 106 -32.37 49.60 -17.04
C ASN A 106 -31.04 48.87 -16.99
N ARG A 107 -30.65 48.24 -18.12
CA ARG A 107 -29.43 47.44 -18.27
C ARG A 107 -29.30 46.29 -17.28
N LYS A 108 -30.43 45.80 -16.70
CA LYS A 108 -30.45 44.67 -15.79
C LYS A 108 -30.83 43.39 -16.49
N TRP A 109 -30.26 42.27 -16.04
CA TRP A 109 -30.63 40.93 -16.47
C TRP A 109 -31.70 40.39 -15.54
N TRP A 110 -32.86 40.01 -16.08
CA TRP A 110 -34.02 39.61 -15.33
C TRP A 110 -34.32 38.12 -15.51
N LEU A 111 -34.63 37.48 -14.38
CA LEU A 111 -35.26 36.14 -14.33
C LEU A 111 -36.60 36.29 -13.58
N ARG A 112 -37.71 36.17 -14.29
CA ARG A 112 -39.08 36.41 -13.76
C ARG A 112 -39.84 35.12 -13.66
N ASP A 113 -39.40 34.20 -12.84
CA ASP A 113 -40.02 32.89 -12.60
C ASP A 113 -39.61 32.41 -11.23
N ARG A 114 -40.54 32.18 -10.32
CA ARG A 114 -40.25 31.79 -8.93
C ARG A 114 -39.42 30.51 -8.85
N HIS A 115 -39.82 29.48 -9.64
CA HIS A 115 -39.14 28.19 -9.62
C HIS A 115 -37.70 28.30 -10.15
N LYS A 116 -37.54 28.99 -11.27
CA LYS A 116 -36.18 29.21 -11.84
C LYS A 116 -35.32 30.09 -10.95
N THR A 117 -35.91 31.11 -10.32
CA THR A 117 -35.20 31.98 -9.37
C THR A 117 -34.64 31.19 -8.18
N LEU A 118 -35.48 30.40 -7.51
CA LEU A 118 -35.05 29.60 -6.37
C LEU A 118 -34.08 28.48 -6.78
N SER A 119 -34.27 27.87 -7.95
CA SER A 119 -33.35 26.86 -8.49
C SER A 119 -32.01 27.47 -8.91
N PHE A 120 -31.97 28.70 -9.40
CA PHE A 120 -30.74 29.42 -9.70
C PHE A 120 -29.99 29.77 -8.40
N LEU A 121 -30.68 30.34 -7.43
CA LEU A 121 -30.08 30.67 -6.12
C LEU A 121 -29.53 29.43 -5.42
N SER A 122 -30.21 28.28 -5.50
CA SER A 122 -29.74 27.05 -4.84
C SER A 122 -28.41 26.52 -5.39
N ARG A 123 -28.08 26.84 -6.65
CA ARG A 123 -26.86 26.38 -7.32
C ARG A 123 -25.73 27.39 -7.31
N HIS A 124 -26.09 28.68 -7.33
CA HIS A 124 -25.12 29.73 -7.65
C HIS A 124 -25.03 30.85 -6.61
N LEU A 125 -25.73 30.73 -5.45
CA LEU A 125 -25.62 31.75 -4.43
C LEU A 125 -24.18 31.86 -3.88
N ASP A 126 -23.57 30.70 -3.56
CA ASP A 126 -22.19 30.64 -3.11
C ASP A 126 -21.20 31.15 -4.18
N THR A 127 -21.46 30.90 -5.47
CA THR A 127 -20.67 31.42 -6.60
C THR A 127 -20.82 32.94 -6.72
N LEU A 128 -22.03 33.46 -6.57
CA LEU A 128 -22.25 34.91 -6.59
C LEU A 128 -21.53 35.61 -5.45
N GLU A 129 -21.57 35.06 -4.23
CA GLU A 129 -20.92 35.63 -3.04
C GLU A 129 -19.39 35.52 -3.10
N ASN A 130 -18.86 34.34 -3.38
CA ASN A 130 -17.43 34.05 -3.19
C ASN A 130 -16.57 34.21 -4.45
N GLU A 131 -17.13 33.94 -5.66
CA GLU A 131 -16.35 34.04 -6.91
C GLU A 131 -16.57 35.37 -7.60
N PHE A 132 -17.84 35.85 -7.67
CA PHE A 132 -18.17 37.11 -8.31
C PHE A 132 -18.19 38.30 -7.37
N HIS A 133 -18.05 38.10 -6.04
CA HIS A 133 -18.09 39.13 -5.01
C HIS A 133 -19.31 40.07 -5.16
N ALA A 134 -20.47 39.43 -5.40
CA ALA A 134 -21.71 40.15 -5.70
C ALA A 134 -22.18 40.98 -4.48
N GLU A 135 -22.61 42.21 -4.75
CA GLU A 135 -23.29 43.06 -3.77
C GLU A 135 -24.80 42.79 -3.81
N PHE A 136 -25.36 42.40 -2.68
CA PHE A 136 -26.79 42.19 -2.54
C PHE A 136 -27.46 43.49 -2.07
N THR A 137 -28.54 43.88 -2.76
CA THR A 137 -29.25 45.09 -2.34
C THR A 137 -29.97 44.89 -1.00
N PRO A 138 -30.15 45.96 -0.16
CA PRO A 138 -30.94 45.87 1.06
C PRO A 138 -32.38 45.40 0.83
N THR A 139 -32.91 45.58 -0.39
CA THR A 139 -34.23 45.10 -0.81
C THR A 139 -34.20 43.60 -1.02
N PHE A 140 -33.17 43.08 -1.66
CA PHE A 140 -32.97 41.62 -1.83
C PHE A 140 -32.87 40.95 -0.46
N GLU A 141 -32.02 41.45 0.43
CA GLU A 141 -31.83 40.86 1.78
C GLU A 141 -33.12 40.78 2.59
N ARG A 142 -33.94 41.85 2.56
CA ARG A 142 -35.25 41.87 3.20
C ARG A 142 -36.22 40.87 2.58
N ASN A 143 -36.28 40.82 1.23
CA ASN A 143 -37.24 39.97 0.51
C ASN A 143 -36.84 38.48 0.57
N THR A 144 -35.57 38.19 0.78
CA THR A 144 -35.02 36.82 0.86
C THR A 144 -34.73 36.35 2.28
N ALA A 145 -35.10 37.13 3.30
CA ALA A 145 -34.87 36.80 4.72
C ALA A 145 -35.46 35.45 5.14
N LYS A 146 -36.47 34.95 4.40
CA LYS A 146 -37.11 33.63 4.61
C LYS A 146 -36.38 32.53 3.89
N ILE A 147 -35.48 32.83 2.97
CA ILE A 147 -34.71 31.88 2.17
C ILE A 147 -33.45 31.54 2.96
N LEU A 148 -33.28 30.25 3.24
CA LEU A 148 -32.16 29.72 4.01
C LEU A 148 -31.44 28.66 3.18
N ASN A 149 -30.12 28.64 3.22
CA ASN A 149 -29.35 27.53 2.64
C ASN A 149 -29.47 26.29 3.54
N ALA A 150 -29.81 25.15 2.94
CA ALA A 150 -29.76 23.87 3.63
C ALA A 150 -28.30 23.52 3.96
N GLY A 151 -27.90 23.73 5.21
CA GLY A 151 -26.57 23.38 5.73
C GLY A 151 -26.43 21.86 5.86
N VAL A 152 -25.19 21.43 6.14
CA VAL A 152 -24.93 20.03 6.50
C VAL A 152 -25.08 19.87 8.02
N ALA A 153 -25.94 18.96 8.45
CA ALA A 153 -26.10 18.57 9.84
C ALA A 153 -25.25 17.32 10.11
N THR A 154 -24.27 17.46 10.98
CA THR A 154 -23.41 16.35 11.42
C THR A 154 -23.44 16.24 12.93
N LYS A 155 -23.72 15.06 13.47
CA LYS A 155 -23.69 14.77 14.91
C LYS A 155 -23.05 13.41 15.18
N ILE A 156 -22.16 13.36 16.15
CA ILE A 156 -21.51 12.12 16.59
C ILE A 156 -21.77 11.94 18.08
N ASN A 157 -22.30 10.78 18.45
CA ASN A 157 -22.49 10.35 19.83
C ASN A 157 -21.73 9.06 20.07
N LYS A 158 -21.18 8.88 21.27
CA LYS A 158 -20.59 7.63 21.71
C LYS A 158 -21.68 6.73 22.32
N VAL A 159 -21.78 5.48 21.88
CA VAL A 159 -22.72 4.48 22.39
C VAL A 159 -21.97 3.19 22.66
N GLY A 160 -21.60 2.97 23.91
CA GLY A 160 -20.74 1.84 24.29
C GLY A 160 -19.36 1.95 23.65
N ASP A 161 -18.96 0.92 22.91
CA ASP A 161 -17.70 0.88 22.14
C ASP A 161 -17.83 1.37 20.70
N GLU A 162 -19.05 1.73 20.29
CA GLU A 162 -19.35 2.23 18.94
C GLU A 162 -19.70 3.73 18.94
N PHE A 163 -19.87 4.27 17.77
CA PHE A 163 -20.31 5.65 17.57
C PHE A 163 -21.58 5.68 16.70
N GLU A 164 -22.53 6.52 17.08
CA GLU A 164 -23.67 6.87 16.23
C GLU A 164 -23.34 8.17 15.48
N VAL A 165 -23.24 8.06 14.17
CA VAL A 165 -22.94 9.17 13.27
C VAL A 165 -24.21 9.54 12.51
N THR A 166 -24.73 10.73 12.73
CA THR A 166 -25.86 11.29 12.03
C THR A 166 -25.40 12.30 11.00
N VAL A 167 -25.76 12.11 9.75
CA VAL A 167 -25.42 13.00 8.63
C VAL A 167 -26.65 13.26 7.78
N GLY A 168 -26.85 14.49 7.35
CA GLY A 168 -27.92 14.89 6.45
C GLY A 168 -27.93 16.38 6.19
N LEU A 169 -28.86 16.85 5.35
CA LEU A 169 -29.11 18.28 5.17
C LEU A 169 -29.97 18.82 6.31
N ASP A 170 -29.65 20.02 6.76
CA ASP A 170 -30.44 20.74 7.75
C ASP A 170 -31.57 21.52 7.06
N THR A 171 -32.71 20.87 6.93
CA THR A 171 -33.92 21.41 6.33
C THR A 171 -35.01 21.71 7.38
N GLY A 172 -34.61 21.88 8.65
CA GLY A 172 -35.54 22.12 9.74
C GLY A 172 -36.49 20.93 9.99
N SER A 173 -37.80 21.17 9.97
CA SER A 173 -38.86 20.16 10.23
C SER A 173 -39.34 19.42 8.99
N VAL A 174 -38.72 19.58 7.82
CA VAL A 174 -39.15 18.93 6.56
C VAL A 174 -38.95 17.43 6.63
N SER A 175 -39.92 16.66 6.17
CA SER A 175 -39.83 15.20 6.13
C SER A 175 -38.78 14.74 5.09
N GLY A 176 -38.10 13.63 5.40
CA GLY A 176 -37.13 13.04 4.46
C GLY A 176 -37.74 12.66 3.11
N ALA A 177 -39.02 12.25 3.08
CA ALA A 177 -39.76 11.94 1.86
C ALA A 177 -39.94 13.17 0.94
N ALA A 178 -40.24 14.33 1.52
CA ALA A 178 -40.34 15.57 0.75
C ALA A 178 -38.99 16.01 0.16
N LEU A 179 -37.90 15.84 0.93
CA LEU A 179 -36.54 16.11 0.45
C LEU A 179 -36.16 15.17 -0.70
N THR A 180 -36.39 13.87 -0.56
CA THR A 180 -36.14 12.90 -1.62
C THR A 180 -36.96 13.21 -2.89
N SER A 181 -38.22 13.58 -2.74
CA SER A 181 -39.07 13.97 -3.87
C SER A 181 -38.56 15.23 -4.58
N ALA A 182 -38.08 16.23 -3.83
CA ALA A 182 -37.52 17.44 -4.42
C ALA A 182 -36.24 17.15 -5.19
N LEU A 183 -35.35 16.34 -4.64
CA LEU A 183 -34.09 15.91 -5.31
C LEU A 183 -34.38 15.09 -6.58
N THR A 184 -35.34 14.16 -6.53
CA THR A 184 -35.75 13.34 -7.69
C THR A 184 -36.36 14.19 -8.79
N SER A 185 -37.15 15.23 -8.44
CA SER A 185 -37.76 16.15 -9.40
C SER A 185 -36.81 17.29 -9.83
N ASN A 186 -35.54 17.26 -9.44
CA ASN A 186 -34.52 18.31 -9.69
C ASN A 186 -35.00 19.72 -9.22
N ARG A 187 -35.79 19.76 -8.15
CA ARG A 187 -36.25 20.98 -7.54
C ARG A 187 -35.23 21.46 -6.51
N GLY A 188 -34.60 22.61 -6.77
CA GLY A 188 -33.52 23.18 -5.93
C GLY A 188 -33.95 23.77 -4.61
N TYR A 189 -35.22 23.59 -4.16
CA TYR A 189 -35.71 24.17 -2.91
C TYR A 189 -36.85 23.38 -2.29
N LEU A 190 -37.02 23.57 -0.99
CA LEU A 190 -38.12 23.04 -0.16
C LEU A 190 -38.80 24.16 0.63
N GLU A 191 -40.10 24.02 0.85
CA GLU A 191 -40.87 24.93 1.68
C GLU A 191 -41.25 24.23 2.99
N SER A 192 -41.09 24.95 4.10
CA SER A 192 -41.44 24.47 5.43
C SER A 192 -42.04 25.62 6.24
N GLY A 193 -43.36 25.68 6.35
CA GLY A 193 -44.06 26.81 6.94
C GLY A 193 -43.76 28.10 6.17
N ASP A 194 -43.22 29.12 6.86
CA ASP A 194 -42.85 30.42 6.27
C ASP A 194 -41.43 30.46 5.73
N LYS A 195 -40.67 29.35 5.76
CA LYS A 195 -39.27 29.28 5.35
C LYS A 195 -39.08 28.50 4.05
N ILE A 196 -38.14 28.94 3.23
CA ILE A 196 -37.72 28.28 1.99
C ILE A 196 -36.29 27.84 2.20
N PHE A 197 -36.02 26.53 2.06
CA PHE A 197 -34.68 25.96 2.14
C PHE A 197 -34.15 25.72 0.75
N LEU A 198 -33.04 26.37 0.38
CA LEU A 198 -32.33 26.10 -0.88
C LEU A 198 -31.50 24.82 -0.71
N ILE A 199 -31.59 23.93 -1.68
CA ILE A 199 -30.88 22.67 -1.72
C ILE A 199 -29.89 22.72 -2.87
N ASP A 200 -28.60 22.87 -2.58
CA ASP A 200 -27.56 22.71 -3.55
C ASP A 200 -27.44 21.23 -3.95
N PRO A 201 -27.67 20.87 -5.24
CA PRO A 201 -27.57 19.49 -5.71
C PRO A 201 -26.19 18.87 -5.49
N THR A 202 -25.12 19.67 -5.60
CA THR A 202 -23.75 19.21 -5.40
C THR A 202 -23.51 18.83 -3.94
N ARG A 203 -23.99 19.66 -3.01
CA ARG A 203 -23.91 19.39 -1.57
C ARG A 203 -24.78 18.20 -1.17
N ALA A 204 -25.98 18.08 -1.75
CA ALA A 204 -26.85 16.92 -1.54
C ALA A 204 -26.20 15.61 -2.04
N ALA A 205 -25.54 15.64 -3.20
CA ALA A 205 -24.81 14.49 -3.73
C ALA A 205 -23.63 14.08 -2.81
N LYS A 206 -22.87 15.05 -2.29
CA LYS A 206 -21.81 14.79 -1.31
C LYS A 206 -22.35 14.17 -0.01
N VAL A 207 -23.47 14.68 0.52
CA VAL A 207 -24.13 14.08 1.68
C VAL A 207 -24.57 12.64 1.38
N GLY A 208 -25.16 12.40 0.21
CA GLY A 208 -25.55 11.07 -0.24
C GLY A 208 -24.36 10.10 -0.34
N ALA A 209 -23.24 10.55 -0.89
CA ALA A 209 -22.00 9.77 -0.97
C ALA A 209 -21.50 9.36 0.42
N VAL A 210 -21.48 10.29 1.39
CA VAL A 210 -21.10 9.98 2.77
C VAL A 210 -22.10 9.03 3.43
N GLN A 211 -23.41 9.22 3.25
CA GLN A 211 -24.42 8.30 3.78
C GLN A 211 -24.28 6.89 3.19
N SER A 212 -24.03 6.77 1.89
CA SER A 212 -23.72 5.51 1.22
C SER A 212 -22.46 4.86 1.78
N ALA A 213 -21.42 5.65 2.01
CA ALA A 213 -20.21 5.18 2.65
C ALA A 213 -20.45 4.68 4.09
N LEU A 214 -21.25 5.35 4.87
CA LEU A 214 -21.61 4.91 6.23
C LEU A 214 -22.49 3.65 6.21
N ALA A 215 -23.52 3.60 5.34
CA ALA A 215 -24.41 2.45 5.19
C ALA A 215 -23.70 1.23 4.61
N GLY A 216 -22.70 1.44 3.74
CA GLY A 216 -22.03 0.38 3.00
C GLY A 216 -22.80 -0.13 1.80
N GLU A 217 -23.71 0.67 1.30
CA GLU A 217 -24.56 0.39 0.14
C GLU A 217 -24.51 1.58 -0.81
N SER A 218 -24.49 1.31 -2.10
CA SER A 218 -24.60 2.35 -3.12
C SER A 218 -26.03 2.85 -3.18
N THR A 219 -26.35 3.90 -2.44
CA THR A 219 -27.67 4.56 -2.48
C THR A 219 -27.55 5.84 -3.28
N SER A 220 -28.37 6.00 -4.31
CA SER A 220 -28.22 7.07 -5.30
C SER A 220 -28.81 8.44 -4.90
N LEU A 221 -29.59 8.55 -3.84
CA LEU A 221 -30.26 9.80 -3.44
C LEU A 221 -30.26 9.96 -1.92
N GLY A 222 -29.23 10.64 -1.42
CA GLY A 222 -29.11 11.04 -0.02
C GLY A 222 -29.53 12.48 0.21
N GLY A 223 -29.81 12.84 1.45
CA GLY A 223 -30.12 14.21 1.84
C GLY A 223 -30.90 14.28 3.15
N SER A 224 -31.77 13.34 3.44
CA SER A 224 -32.46 13.24 4.74
C SER A 224 -31.45 12.88 5.85
N ARG A 225 -31.70 13.34 7.08
CA ARG A 225 -30.87 12.96 8.23
C ARG A 225 -30.96 11.46 8.49
N GLN A 226 -29.83 10.77 8.39
CA GLN A 226 -29.70 9.35 8.67
C GLN A 226 -28.67 9.14 9.78
N THR A 227 -28.96 8.20 10.68
CA THR A 227 -28.05 7.81 11.76
C THR A 227 -27.55 6.40 11.49
N HIS A 228 -26.22 6.26 11.48
CA HIS A 228 -25.55 4.99 11.25
C HIS A 228 -24.69 4.64 12.46
N ARG A 229 -24.67 3.37 12.83
CA ARG A 229 -23.72 2.85 13.81
C ARG A 229 -22.39 2.56 13.12
N VAL A 230 -21.34 3.12 13.66
CA VAL A 230 -19.99 3.04 13.15
C VAL A 230 -19.10 2.44 14.22
N SER A 231 -18.43 1.34 13.91
CA SER A 231 -17.45 0.76 14.81
C SER A 231 -16.29 1.72 15.04
N ALA A 232 -15.65 1.65 16.20
CA ALA A 232 -14.47 2.44 16.52
C ALA A 232 -13.32 2.25 15.50
N ALA A 233 -13.26 1.08 14.86
CA ALA A 233 -12.31 0.79 13.80
C ALA A 233 -12.47 1.69 12.55
N ARG A 234 -13.67 2.20 12.27
CA ARG A 234 -13.95 3.06 11.12
C ARG A 234 -13.81 4.55 11.44
N ALA A 235 -13.43 4.92 12.65
CA ALA A 235 -13.41 6.32 13.08
C ALA A 235 -12.50 7.20 12.19
N ALA A 236 -11.34 6.73 11.79
CA ALA A 236 -10.41 7.51 10.94
C ALA A 236 -10.99 7.72 9.53
N GLU A 237 -11.49 6.68 8.87
CA GLU A 237 -12.14 6.74 7.56
C GLU A 237 -13.32 7.72 7.57
N VAL A 238 -14.20 7.55 8.55
CA VAL A 238 -15.42 8.35 8.65
C VAL A 238 -15.11 9.81 8.99
N ASP A 239 -14.09 10.06 9.81
CA ASP A 239 -13.64 11.41 10.13
C ASP A 239 -13.13 12.15 8.88
N ASP A 240 -12.40 11.47 7.97
CA ASP A 240 -11.96 12.06 6.70
C ASP A 240 -13.16 12.47 5.84
N LEU A 241 -14.14 11.59 5.69
CA LEU A 241 -15.37 11.89 4.95
C LEU A 241 -16.16 13.06 5.55
N LEU A 242 -16.22 13.14 6.87
CA LEU A 242 -16.93 14.20 7.54
C LEU A 242 -16.18 15.55 7.49
N GLN A 243 -14.85 15.54 7.56
CA GLN A 243 -14.02 16.74 7.39
C GLN A 243 -14.14 17.32 5.97
N GLU A 244 -14.18 16.46 4.96
CA GLU A 244 -14.39 16.88 3.57
C GLU A 244 -15.79 17.46 3.35
N LEU A 245 -16.82 16.85 3.96
CA LEU A 245 -18.20 17.27 3.83
C LEU A 245 -18.51 18.57 4.61
N SER A 246 -17.97 18.70 5.82
CA SER A 246 -18.22 19.81 6.74
C SER A 246 -16.97 20.15 7.54
N PRO A 247 -16.03 20.94 6.99
CA PRO A 247 -14.81 21.31 7.69
C PRO A 247 -15.11 21.94 9.07
N GLY A 248 -14.44 21.41 10.10
CA GLY A 248 -14.60 21.90 11.47
C GLY A 248 -15.87 21.41 12.19
N TYR A 249 -16.50 20.32 11.75
CA TYR A 249 -17.64 19.73 12.45
C TYR A 249 -17.29 19.37 13.91
N LYS A 250 -18.27 19.41 14.80
CA LYS A 250 -18.08 19.11 16.22
C LYS A 250 -18.11 17.61 16.48
N SER A 251 -17.04 17.08 17.08
CA SER A 251 -16.92 15.68 17.46
C SER A 251 -16.52 15.49 18.92
N PRO A 252 -16.89 14.37 19.58
CA PRO A 252 -16.43 14.04 20.93
C PRO A 252 -14.90 13.92 21.01
N ALA A 253 -14.31 14.19 22.18
CA ALA A 253 -12.87 14.06 22.40
C ALA A 253 -12.36 12.63 22.09
N THR A 254 -13.11 11.62 22.49
CA THR A 254 -12.80 10.21 22.23
C THR A 254 -12.78 9.87 20.74
N TRP A 255 -13.61 10.51 19.92
CA TRP A 255 -13.59 10.37 18.47
C TRP A 255 -12.31 10.98 17.90
N ARG A 256 -12.00 12.23 18.25
CA ARG A 256 -10.81 12.94 17.79
C ARG A 256 -9.51 12.25 18.18
N GLN A 257 -9.45 11.71 19.39
CA GLN A 257 -8.28 10.93 19.83
C GLN A 257 -8.08 9.69 18.96
N ARG A 258 -9.15 8.96 18.63
CA ARG A 258 -9.06 7.74 17.82
C ARG A 258 -8.76 8.02 16.35
N SER A 259 -9.42 9.00 15.75
CA SER A 259 -9.17 9.35 14.35
C SER A 259 -7.80 10.02 14.14
N GLY A 260 -7.36 10.85 15.10
CA GLY A 260 -6.08 11.56 15.03
C GLY A 260 -4.87 10.65 15.22
N ALA A 261 -4.93 9.70 16.16
CA ALA A 261 -3.81 8.80 16.48
C ALA A 261 -3.37 7.93 15.29
N LEU A 262 -4.30 7.52 14.42
CA LEU A 262 -3.97 6.76 13.21
C LEU A 262 -3.48 7.61 12.03
N ARG A 263 -3.64 8.94 12.12
CA ARG A 263 -3.14 9.90 11.12
C ARG A 263 -1.75 10.41 11.42
N ASP A 264 -1.46 10.63 12.70
CA ASP A 264 -0.17 11.13 13.15
C ASP A 264 0.42 10.18 14.20
N LEU A 265 1.26 9.26 13.72
CA LEU A 265 1.90 8.27 14.56
C LEU A 265 2.89 8.88 15.57
N SER A 266 3.30 10.14 15.38
CA SER A 266 4.18 10.83 16.33
C SER A 266 3.47 11.14 17.67
N THR A 267 2.13 11.15 17.66
CA THR A 267 1.30 11.36 18.85
C THR A 267 1.06 10.09 19.67
N LEU A 268 1.50 8.93 19.17
CA LEU A 268 1.29 7.65 19.84
C LEU A 268 2.22 7.51 21.05
N GLU A 269 1.67 7.01 22.12
CA GLU A 269 2.48 6.66 23.29
C GLU A 269 3.41 5.48 22.97
N SER A 270 4.68 5.64 23.34
CA SER A 270 5.66 4.60 23.13
C SER A 270 5.43 3.44 24.10
N LEU A 271 5.33 2.23 23.58
CA LEU A 271 5.32 1.02 24.39
C LEU A 271 6.70 0.86 25.07
N THR A 272 6.72 0.53 26.36
CA THR A 272 7.95 0.20 27.07
C THR A 272 8.47 -1.16 26.59
N VAL A 273 9.58 -1.14 25.86
CA VAL A 273 10.21 -2.36 25.32
C VAL A 273 11.46 -2.67 26.13
N PRO A 274 11.55 -3.86 26.75
CA PRO A 274 12.73 -4.26 27.52
C PRO A 274 13.95 -4.50 26.63
N ASN A 275 15.14 -4.32 27.21
CA ASN A 275 16.41 -4.59 26.54
C ASN A 275 16.64 -6.12 26.37
N PRO A 276 17.38 -6.55 25.33
CA PRO A 276 18.12 -5.71 24.39
C PRO A 276 17.30 -5.14 23.21
N ALA A 277 16.07 -5.59 22.99
CA ALA A 277 15.25 -5.16 21.85
C ALA A 277 15.05 -3.63 21.86
N GLY A 278 14.72 -3.03 23.02
CA GLY A 278 14.40 -1.60 23.14
C GLY A 278 15.54 -0.67 22.68
N GLU A 279 16.80 -1.03 22.98
CA GLU A 279 17.99 -0.27 22.57
C GLU A 279 18.30 -0.41 21.07
N LEU A 280 18.03 -1.59 20.50
CA LEU A 280 18.34 -1.90 19.11
C LEU A 280 17.34 -1.28 18.12
N LEU A 281 16.15 -0.89 18.59
CA LEU A 281 15.11 -0.30 17.73
C LEU A 281 15.55 1.08 17.20
N ARG A 282 15.49 1.24 15.89
CA ARG A 282 15.62 2.54 15.21
C ARG A 282 14.35 3.39 15.41
N LEU A 283 14.42 4.70 15.19
CA LEU A 283 13.28 5.61 15.41
C LEU A 283 12.02 5.15 14.67
N TYR A 284 12.15 4.84 13.38
CA TYR A 284 10.99 4.36 12.60
C TYR A 284 10.44 3.03 13.13
N GLN A 285 11.31 2.14 13.64
CA GLN A 285 10.87 0.88 14.24
C GLN A 285 10.13 1.11 15.57
N LYS A 286 10.58 2.07 16.38
CA LYS A 286 9.88 2.50 17.60
C LYS A 286 8.47 3.00 17.28
N LEU A 287 8.32 3.81 16.21
CA LEU A 287 7.01 4.23 15.72
C LEU A 287 6.15 3.06 15.26
N GLY A 288 6.73 2.08 14.58
CA GLY A 288 6.01 0.87 14.17
C GLY A 288 5.52 0.03 15.36
N VAL A 289 6.36 -0.10 16.40
CA VAL A 289 5.98 -0.79 17.66
C VAL A 289 4.89 -0.02 18.40
N ALA A 290 4.99 1.32 18.49
CA ALA A 290 3.97 2.16 19.11
C ALA A 290 2.63 2.04 18.35
N TRP A 291 2.64 2.04 17.01
CA TRP A 291 1.46 1.84 16.19
C TRP A 291 0.80 0.45 16.43
N MET A 292 1.59 -0.62 16.43
CA MET A 292 1.06 -1.95 16.75
C MET A 292 0.54 -2.01 18.18
N GLY A 293 1.22 -1.40 19.15
CA GLY A 293 0.78 -1.29 20.54
C GLY A 293 -0.55 -0.57 20.67
N TYR A 294 -0.71 0.57 19.99
CA TYR A 294 -1.96 1.32 19.93
C TYR A 294 -3.10 0.47 19.36
N LEU A 295 -2.87 -0.23 18.24
CA LEU A 295 -3.88 -1.13 17.66
C LEU A 295 -4.26 -2.24 18.63
N HIS A 296 -3.29 -2.84 19.32
CA HIS A 296 -3.54 -3.87 20.32
C HIS A 296 -4.41 -3.37 21.49
N GLN A 297 -4.07 -2.21 22.07
CA GLN A 297 -4.85 -1.60 23.18
C GLN A 297 -6.31 -1.37 22.80
N HIS A 298 -6.58 -1.11 21.51
CA HIS A 298 -7.93 -0.89 20.99
C HIS A 298 -8.56 -2.15 20.39
N LYS A 299 -7.97 -3.34 20.58
CA LYS A 299 -8.41 -4.64 20.03
C LYS A 299 -8.57 -4.61 18.51
N LEU A 300 -7.68 -3.88 17.85
CA LEU A 300 -7.59 -3.77 16.41
C LEU A 300 -6.44 -4.63 15.90
N GLY A 301 -6.41 -4.83 14.58
CA GLY A 301 -5.31 -5.49 13.89
C GLY A 301 -4.72 -4.60 12.81
N GLY A 302 -3.54 -4.97 12.30
CA GLY A 302 -2.90 -4.20 11.24
C GLY A 302 -1.89 -4.99 10.43
N ILE A 303 -1.46 -4.41 9.31
CA ILE A 303 -0.48 -4.97 8.40
C ILE A 303 0.80 -4.13 8.45
N LEU A 304 1.87 -4.72 8.95
CA LEU A 304 3.20 -4.12 8.85
C LEU A 304 3.81 -4.55 7.51
N ALA A 305 3.70 -3.65 6.53
CA ALA A 305 4.08 -3.88 5.14
C ALA A 305 5.41 -3.19 4.77
N ASP A 306 6.28 -2.97 5.74
CA ASP A 306 7.61 -2.40 5.55
C ASP A 306 8.39 -3.18 4.49
N GLU A 307 9.19 -2.48 3.69
CA GLU A 307 10.08 -3.08 2.72
C GLU A 307 10.98 -4.14 3.37
N MET A 308 11.39 -5.14 2.59
CA MET A 308 12.23 -6.23 3.13
C MET A 308 13.55 -5.69 3.67
N GLY A 309 14.01 -6.25 4.78
CA GLY A 309 15.25 -5.81 5.45
C GLY A 309 15.08 -4.69 6.47
N LEU A 310 13.89 -4.09 6.62
CA LEU A 310 13.61 -3.04 7.61
C LEU A 310 13.30 -3.56 9.04
N GLY A 311 13.53 -4.85 9.30
CA GLY A 311 13.42 -5.42 10.65
C GLY A 311 12.00 -5.61 11.17
N LYS A 312 11.07 -6.10 10.33
CA LYS A 312 9.69 -6.43 10.75
C LYS A 312 9.64 -7.42 11.90
N THR A 313 10.47 -8.48 11.86
CA THR A 313 10.58 -9.47 12.93
C THR A 313 10.99 -8.84 14.26
N LEU A 314 11.99 -7.95 14.24
CA LEU A 314 12.43 -7.23 15.45
C LEU A 314 11.32 -6.36 16.02
N GLN A 315 10.58 -5.64 15.18
CA GLN A 315 9.43 -4.82 15.62
C GLN A 315 8.33 -5.69 16.25
N ALA A 316 8.02 -6.83 15.66
CA ALA A 316 7.04 -7.77 16.19
C ALA A 316 7.49 -8.39 17.54
N LEU A 317 8.75 -8.77 17.65
CA LEU A 317 9.33 -9.28 18.91
C LEU A 317 9.33 -8.19 20.00
N ALA A 318 9.64 -6.96 19.65
CA ALA A 318 9.59 -5.81 20.54
C ALA A 318 8.17 -5.54 21.05
N LEU A 319 7.16 -5.64 20.18
CA LEU A 319 5.76 -5.59 20.58
C LEU A 319 5.44 -6.69 21.61
N ILE A 320 5.79 -7.95 21.32
CA ILE A 320 5.51 -9.08 22.21
C ILE A 320 6.15 -8.87 23.58
N ALA A 321 7.40 -8.43 23.62
CA ALA A 321 8.12 -8.15 24.85
C ALA A 321 7.49 -7.00 25.65
N GLY A 322 7.11 -5.92 24.97
CA GLY A 322 6.42 -4.79 25.61
C GLY A 322 5.06 -5.17 26.19
N LEU A 323 4.26 -5.93 25.45
CA LEU A 323 2.97 -6.43 25.95
C LEU A 323 3.12 -7.34 27.18
N ARG A 324 4.24 -8.06 27.30
CA ARG A 324 4.55 -8.83 28.50
C ARG A 324 4.84 -7.92 29.70
N GLU A 325 5.61 -6.86 29.53
CA GLU A 325 5.93 -5.90 30.61
C GLU A 325 4.69 -5.17 31.12
N GLU A 326 3.81 -4.69 30.25
CA GLU A 326 2.52 -4.09 30.65
C GLU A 326 1.71 -5.03 31.54
N LYS A 327 1.74 -6.34 31.25
CA LYS A 327 1.09 -7.35 32.06
C LYS A 327 1.71 -7.48 33.44
N ILE A 328 3.03 -7.40 33.57
CA ILE A 328 3.72 -7.50 34.85
C ILE A 328 3.35 -6.28 35.72
N VAL A 329 3.35 -5.10 35.15
CA VAL A 329 2.96 -3.85 35.81
C VAL A 329 1.50 -3.91 36.27
N SER A 330 0.59 -4.37 35.41
CA SER A 330 -0.84 -4.47 35.71
C SER A 330 -1.17 -5.53 36.76
N ARG A 331 -0.40 -6.62 36.93
CA ARG A 331 -0.57 -7.62 37.96
C ARG A 331 -0.25 -7.10 39.35
N ASN A 332 0.58 -6.10 39.49
CA ASN A 332 0.87 -5.45 40.76
C ASN A 332 -0.26 -4.50 41.25
N SER A 333 -1.26 -4.23 40.39
CA SER A 333 -2.52 -3.60 40.80
C SER A 333 -3.57 -4.68 41.05
N GLU A 334 -4.20 -4.65 42.24
CA GLU A 334 -5.03 -5.71 42.89
C GLU A 334 -6.27 -6.23 42.10
N PHE A 335 -6.43 -5.92 40.79
CA PHE A 335 -7.72 -6.09 40.09
C PHE A 335 -7.75 -6.98 38.83
N VAL A 336 -6.70 -7.72 38.45
CA VAL A 336 -6.79 -8.50 37.20
C VAL A 336 -6.25 -9.93 37.35
N ASN A 337 -7.15 -10.84 37.68
CA ASN A 337 -6.94 -12.29 37.58
C ASN A 337 -7.23 -12.79 36.13
N LYS A 338 -6.59 -12.20 35.11
CA LYS A 338 -6.64 -12.78 33.76
C LYS A 338 -5.51 -13.77 33.57
N SER A 339 -5.86 -15.00 33.20
CA SER A 339 -4.90 -16.05 32.82
C SER A 339 -3.89 -15.53 31.81
N ALA A 340 -2.66 -16.03 31.89
CA ALA A 340 -1.58 -15.63 30.98
C ALA A 340 -1.92 -16.06 29.56
N GLN A 341 -2.39 -15.13 28.72
CA GLN A 341 -2.59 -15.39 27.30
C GLN A 341 -1.26 -15.19 26.57
N PRO A 342 -0.74 -16.21 25.87
CA PRO A 342 0.48 -16.09 25.06
C PRO A 342 0.23 -15.39 23.73
N THR A 343 1.32 -15.03 23.06
CA THR A 343 1.28 -14.62 21.66
C THR A 343 1.61 -15.79 20.75
N LEU A 344 0.90 -15.91 19.63
CA LEU A 344 1.16 -16.89 18.58
C LEU A 344 1.80 -16.23 17.37
N VAL A 345 2.94 -16.74 16.95
CA VAL A 345 3.57 -16.41 15.67
C VAL A 345 3.39 -17.58 14.71
N VAL A 346 2.82 -17.29 13.53
CA VAL A 346 2.63 -18.23 12.44
C VAL A 346 3.48 -17.78 11.25
N ALA A 347 4.46 -18.58 10.88
CA ALA A 347 5.41 -18.25 9.82
C ALA A 347 5.52 -19.40 8.79
N PRO A 348 6.09 -19.17 7.59
CA PRO A 348 6.54 -20.26 6.75
C PRO A 348 7.45 -21.24 7.49
N ALA A 349 7.37 -22.54 7.18
CA ALA A 349 8.17 -23.57 7.87
C ALA A 349 9.68 -23.27 7.85
N SER A 350 10.17 -22.64 6.78
CA SER A 350 11.57 -22.22 6.62
C SER A 350 11.98 -21.08 7.55
N LEU A 351 11.04 -20.31 8.09
CA LEU A 351 11.30 -19.16 8.97
C LEU A 351 11.13 -19.46 10.45
N VAL A 352 10.54 -20.60 10.81
CA VAL A 352 10.27 -20.97 12.21
C VAL A 352 11.55 -20.94 13.05
N GLU A 353 12.65 -21.49 12.55
CA GLU A 353 13.93 -21.49 13.25
C GLU A 353 14.57 -20.10 13.30
N ASN A 354 14.42 -19.30 12.24
CA ASN A 354 14.89 -17.91 12.25
C ASN A 354 14.16 -17.09 13.34
N TRP A 355 12.83 -17.23 13.42
CA TRP A 355 12.03 -16.60 14.48
C TRP A 355 12.50 -17.00 15.88
N ARG A 356 12.78 -18.29 16.09
CA ARG A 356 13.31 -18.79 17.38
C ARG A 356 14.64 -18.15 17.73
N ARG A 357 15.58 -18.06 16.76
CA ARG A 357 16.91 -17.48 16.98
C ARG A 357 16.86 -15.98 17.23
N GLU A 358 16.07 -15.26 16.43
CA GLU A 358 15.88 -13.81 16.61
C GLU A 358 15.21 -13.54 17.97
N ALA A 359 14.21 -14.31 18.37
CA ALA A 359 13.58 -14.17 19.67
C ALA A 359 14.55 -14.45 20.83
N ALA A 360 15.38 -15.50 20.75
CA ALA A 360 16.41 -15.77 21.74
C ALA A 360 17.47 -14.65 21.83
N ARG A 361 17.77 -14.00 20.70
CA ARG A 361 18.75 -12.91 20.63
C ARG A 361 18.19 -11.58 21.16
N PHE A 362 17.01 -11.20 20.71
CA PHE A 362 16.45 -9.86 20.96
C PHE A 362 15.53 -9.78 22.18
N THR A 363 14.91 -10.91 22.55
CA THR A 363 13.95 -10.99 23.65
C THR A 363 14.19 -12.23 24.51
N PRO A 364 15.42 -12.40 25.11
CA PRO A 364 15.79 -13.60 25.85
C PRO A 364 14.93 -13.85 27.10
N GLN A 365 14.22 -12.85 27.58
CA GLN A 365 13.31 -12.94 28.73
C GLN A 365 11.98 -13.65 28.42
N LEU A 366 11.64 -13.85 27.14
CA LEU A 366 10.40 -14.53 26.76
C LEU A 366 10.55 -16.05 26.89
N LYS A 367 9.56 -16.69 27.48
CA LYS A 367 9.46 -18.15 27.51
C LYS A 367 8.83 -18.64 26.19
N ILE A 368 9.68 -19.19 25.34
CA ILE A 368 9.34 -19.54 23.95
C ILE A 368 9.12 -21.03 23.80
N PHE A 369 8.10 -21.44 23.06
CA PHE A 369 7.91 -22.79 22.57
C PHE A 369 7.79 -22.83 21.03
N VAL A 370 8.52 -23.75 20.40
CA VAL A 370 8.45 -23.98 18.96
C VAL A 370 7.58 -25.22 18.71
N HIS A 371 6.34 -24.99 18.30
CA HIS A 371 5.38 -26.04 17.96
C HIS A 371 5.55 -26.40 16.48
N HIS A 372 6.54 -27.25 16.18
CA HIS A 372 6.88 -27.64 14.82
C HIS A 372 7.58 -29.00 14.76
N GLY A 373 7.38 -29.76 13.68
CA GLY A 373 8.01 -31.07 13.47
C GLY A 373 7.57 -32.10 14.51
N ALA A 374 8.52 -32.68 15.24
CA ALA A 374 8.29 -33.64 16.30
C ALA A 374 7.95 -32.98 17.66
N GLN A 375 8.31 -31.71 17.85
CA GLN A 375 8.00 -30.98 19.08
C GLN A 375 6.62 -30.35 18.98
N ARG A 376 5.66 -30.92 19.68
CA ARG A 376 4.27 -30.43 19.68
C ARG A 376 3.73 -30.37 21.11
N LEU A 377 2.84 -29.41 21.35
CA LEU A 377 2.06 -29.35 22.57
C LEU A 377 0.94 -30.41 22.51
N ASP A 378 0.76 -31.14 23.56
CA ASP A 378 -0.24 -32.20 23.63
C ASP A 378 -1.64 -31.68 24.03
N SER A 379 -1.70 -30.49 24.67
CA SER A 379 -2.94 -29.92 25.17
C SER A 379 -2.93 -28.39 25.12
N SER A 380 -4.10 -27.79 24.93
CA SER A 380 -4.31 -26.34 25.05
C SER A 380 -4.10 -25.83 26.50
N GLN A 381 -4.14 -26.70 27.50
CA GLN A 381 -3.94 -26.33 28.91
C GLN A 381 -2.49 -25.90 29.20
N VAL A 382 -1.52 -26.35 28.41
CA VAL A 382 -0.08 -26.01 28.55
C VAL A 382 0.28 -24.72 27.80
N VAL A 383 -0.59 -24.25 26.92
CA VAL A 383 -0.37 -23.03 26.12
C VAL A 383 -0.10 -21.78 26.98
N PRO A 384 -0.82 -21.55 28.12
CA PRO A 384 -0.57 -20.38 28.98
C PRO A 384 0.78 -20.39 29.71
N ASP A 385 1.52 -21.50 29.73
CA ASP A 385 2.84 -21.59 30.36
C ASP A 385 3.93 -20.85 29.60
N TYR A 386 3.66 -20.41 28.37
CA TYR A 386 4.59 -19.73 27.47
C TYR A 386 4.17 -18.29 27.22
N ASP A 387 5.14 -17.43 26.91
CA ASP A 387 4.89 -16.06 26.46
C ASP A 387 4.70 -15.99 24.94
N LEU A 388 5.44 -16.84 24.22
CA LEU A 388 5.46 -16.89 22.76
C LEU A 388 5.46 -18.35 22.27
N ILE A 389 4.51 -18.64 21.37
CA ILE A 389 4.48 -19.91 20.63
C ILE A 389 4.73 -19.61 19.16
N ILE A 390 5.68 -20.32 18.54
CA ILE A 390 6.04 -20.19 17.14
C ILE A 390 5.65 -21.47 16.40
N THR A 391 4.90 -21.34 15.32
CA THR A 391 4.47 -22.49 14.50
C THR A 391 4.49 -22.18 13.01
N SER A 392 4.32 -23.21 12.17
CA SER A 392 4.16 -23.01 10.73
C SER A 392 2.69 -23.06 10.30
N TYR A 393 2.38 -22.45 9.12
CA TYR A 393 1.03 -22.50 8.55
C TYR A 393 0.50 -23.93 8.38
N ALA A 394 1.35 -24.86 7.92
CA ALA A 394 0.96 -26.25 7.74
C ALA A 394 0.69 -26.94 9.08
N THR A 395 1.52 -26.69 10.10
CA THR A 395 1.36 -27.25 11.43
C THR A 395 0.09 -26.70 12.10
N LEU A 396 -0.14 -25.38 12.01
CA LEU A 396 -1.37 -24.76 12.48
C LEU A 396 -2.62 -25.40 11.85
N ALA A 397 -2.60 -25.62 10.53
CA ALA A 397 -3.73 -26.22 9.84
C ALA A 397 -3.98 -27.70 10.21
N ASN A 398 -2.93 -28.44 10.55
CA ASN A 398 -3.03 -29.83 11.00
C ASN A 398 -3.53 -29.92 12.45
N ASP A 399 -3.03 -29.08 13.34
CA ASP A 399 -3.34 -29.08 14.77
C ASP A 399 -4.38 -28.02 15.14
N ARG A 400 -5.28 -27.69 14.21
CA ARG A 400 -6.28 -26.61 14.31
C ARG A 400 -7.07 -26.66 15.63
N GLY A 401 -7.43 -27.86 16.11
CA GLY A 401 -8.23 -28.02 17.34
C GLY A 401 -7.52 -27.47 18.58
N LEU A 402 -6.22 -27.71 18.71
CA LEU A 402 -5.41 -27.19 19.82
C LEU A 402 -5.39 -25.67 19.80
N PHE A 403 -5.09 -25.07 18.67
CA PHE A 403 -4.92 -23.63 18.55
C PHE A 403 -6.23 -22.85 18.60
N ALA A 404 -7.33 -23.40 18.07
CA ALA A 404 -8.65 -22.78 18.10
C ALA A 404 -9.30 -22.80 19.48
N ASN A 405 -8.92 -23.76 20.35
CA ASN A 405 -9.41 -23.88 21.74
C ASN A 405 -8.54 -23.11 22.74
N SER A 406 -7.57 -22.32 22.26
CA SER A 406 -6.70 -21.46 23.07
C SER A 406 -7.04 -19.99 22.82
N ASP A 407 -6.97 -19.17 23.87
CA ASP A 407 -7.13 -17.72 23.76
C ASP A 407 -5.76 -17.07 23.62
N TRP A 408 -5.62 -16.24 22.60
CA TRP A 408 -4.38 -15.58 22.26
C TRP A 408 -4.44 -14.08 22.56
N ARG A 409 -3.42 -13.55 23.21
CA ARG A 409 -3.27 -12.12 23.38
C ARG A 409 -3.11 -11.44 22.02
N CYS A 410 -2.21 -11.99 21.21
CA CYS A 410 -1.92 -11.49 19.87
C CYS A 410 -1.62 -12.68 18.95
N VAL A 411 -2.07 -12.60 17.70
CA VAL A 411 -1.67 -13.53 16.64
C VAL A 411 -0.93 -12.72 15.58
N ILE A 412 0.32 -13.11 15.29
CA ILE A 412 1.16 -12.49 14.26
C ILE A 412 1.38 -13.53 13.18
N ALA A 413 0.99 -13.22 11.94
CA ALA A 413 1.22 -14.09 10.78
C ALA A 413 2.23 -13.43 9.84
N ASP A 414 3.37 -14.10 9.65
CA ASP A 414 4.46 -13.63 8.80
C ASP A 414 4.27 -14.12 7.36
N GLU A 415 4.73 -13.33 6.40
CA GLU A 415 4.56 -13.56 4.95
C GLU A 415 3.08 -13.75 4.57
N ALA A 416 2.30 -12.67 4.73
CA ALA A 416 0.83 -12.63 4.58
C ALA A 416 0.30 -13.23 3.26
N GLN A 417 1.14 -13.34 2.21
CA GLN A 417 0.77 -13.98 0.95
C GLN A 417 0.32 -15.44 1.10
N HIS A 418 0.68 -16.13 2.19
CA HIS A 418 0.23 -17.50 2.45
C HIS A 418 -1.27 -17.63 2.75
N ILE A 419 -1.93 -16.53 3.06
CA ILE A 419 -3.37 -16.48 3.38
C ILE A 419 -4.20 -15.60 2.45
N LYS A 420 -3.61 -15.09 1.37
CA LYS A 420 -4.30 -14.25 0.38
C LYS A 420 -5.56 -14.91 -0.22
N ASN A 421 -5.56 -16.22 -0.32
CA ASN A 421 -6.74 -16.95 -0.76
C ASN A 421 -7.53 -17.50 0.44
N ARG A 422 -8.71 -16.91 0.69
CA ARG A 422 -9.60 -17.27 1.80
C ARG A 422 -10.08 -18.72 1.82
N ARG A 423 -10.01 -19.44 0.70
CA ARG A 423 -10.47 -20.83 0.56
C ARG A 423 -9.43 -21.85 1.01
N THR A 424 -8.18 -21.48 1.19
CA THR A 424 -7.10 -22.40 1.57
C THR A 424 -7.26 -22.91 3.00
N ARG A 425 -6.68 -24.09 3.28
CA ARG A 425 -6.66 -24.66 4.64
C ARG A 425 -5.95 -23.74 5.63
N ASN A 426 -4.85 -23.09 5.22
CA ASN A 426 -4.08 -22.15 6.04
C ASN A 426 -4.92 -20.94 6.45
N ALA A 427 -5.60 -20.28 5.48
CA ALA A 427 -6.44 -19.12 5.77
C ALA A 427 -7.63 -19.47 6.68
N LYS A 428 -8.24 -20.66 6.49
CA LYS A 428 -9.33 -21.14 7.34
C LYS A 428 -8.85 -21.44 8.77
N ALA A 429 -7.67 -22.05 8.93
CA ALA A 429 -7.10 -22.35 10.23
C ALA A 429 -6.77 -21.07 11.01
N LEU A 430 -6.14 -20.09 10.34
CA LEU A 430 -5.76 -18.82 10.96
C LEU A 430 -6.99 -18.01 11.41
N ARG A 431 -8.05 -17.95 10.59
CA ARG A 431 -9.30 -17.26 10.93
C ARG A 431 -10.08 -17.88 12.08
N ALA A 432 -9.85 -19.15 12.37
CA ALA A 432 -10.50 -19.84 13.48
C ALA A 432 -9.90 -19.51 14.86
N LEU A 433 -8.80 -18.77 14.91
CA LEU A 433 -8.13 -18.41 16.16
C LEU A 433 -8.90 -17.31 16.91
N SER A 434 -9.03 -17.45 18.23
CA SER A 434 -9.50 -16.40 19.12
C SER A 434 -8.32 -15.54 19.57
N ALA A 435 -8.31 -14.23 19.26
CA ALA A 435 -7.21 -13.34 19.64
C ALA A 435 -7.72 -11.92 19.93
N GLU A 436 -7.10 -11.23 20.89
CA GLU A 436 -7.42 -9.82 21.19
C GLU A 436 -7.00 -8.89 20.06
N SER A 437 -5.85 -9.15 19.42
CA SER A 437 -5.40 -8.43 18.22
C SER A 437 -4.72 -9.37 17.22
N ARG A 438 -4.69 -8.94 15.97
CA ARG A 438 -4.10 -9.73 14.87
C ARG A 438 -3.24 -8.86 14.00
N PHE A 439 -2.02 -9.31 13.71
CA PHE A 439 -1.09 -8.60 12.84
C PHE A 439 -0.60 -9.48 11.71
N LEU A 440 -0.39 -8.84 10.57
CA LEU A 440 0.23 -9.44 9.39
C LEU A 440 1.55 -8.74 9.11
N LEU A 441 2.58 -9.53 8.83
CA LEU A 441 3.85 -9.02 8.36
C LEU A 441 4.01 -9.41 6.89
N THR A 442 4.43 -8.47 6.06
CA THR A 442 4.73 -8.75 4.65
C THR A 442 5.77 -7.79 4.11
N GLY A 443 6.64 -8.28 3.23
CA GLY A 443 7.58 -7.42 2.48
C GLY A 443 7.15 -7.20 1.04
N THR A 444 6.12 -7.94 0.58
CA THR A 444 5.58 -7.78 -0.77
C THR A 444 4.45 -6.77 -0.78
N PRO A 445 4.30 -5.97 -1.85
CA PRO A 445 3.17 -5.06 -1.99
C PRO A 445 1.85 -5.83 -1.86
N LEU A 446 0.96 -5.34 -1.01
CA LEU A 446 -0.38 -5.92 -0.74
C LEU A 446 -1.38 -5.72 -1.89
N GLU A 447 -0.93 -5.15 -2.97
CA GLU A 447 -1.74 -4.47 -3.98
C GLU A 447 -2.08 -5.37 -5.18
N ASN A 448 -1.83 -6.67 -5.03
CA ASN A 448 -2.01 -7.63 -6.12
C ASN A 448 -3.47 -7.87 -6.51
N SER A 449 -4.38 -7.67 -5.59
CA SER A 449 -5.82 -7.79 -5.85
C SER A 449 -6.60 -7.28 -4.63
N LEU A 450 -7.63 -6.49 -4.89
CA LEU A 450 -8.54 -6.04 -3.83
C LEU A 450 -9.25 -7.22 -3.14
N ASN A 451 -9.37 -8.36 -3.82
CA ASN A 451 -9.87 -9.59 -3.22
C ASN A 451 -8.88 -10.20 -2.23
N ASP A 452 -7.58 -10.10 -2.51
CA ASP A 452 -6.53 -10.56 -1.59
C ASP A 452 -6.52 -9.67 -0.34
N LEU A 453 -6.61 -8.35 -0.50
CA LEU A 453 -6.73 -7.40 0.60
C LEU A 453 -7.95 -7.71 1.48
N ARG A 454 -9.11 -8.03 0.89
CA ARG A 454 -10.28 -8.49 1.62
C ARG A 454 -10.03 -9.76 2.43
N SER A 455 -9.37 -10.74 1.83
CA SER A 455 -9.02 -11.99 2.52
C SER A 455 -8.15 -11.74 3.75
N LEU A 456 -7.21 -10.80 3.66
CA LEU A 456 -6.35 -10.40 4.77
C LEU A 456 -7.15 -9.70 5.88
N PHE A 457 -8.05 -8.80 5.50
CA PHE A 457 -8.89 -8.08 6.47
C PHE A 457 -9.96 -8.96 7.13
N GLU A 458 -10.43 -10.04 6.47
CA GLU A 458 -11.26 -11.06 7.13
C GLU A 458 -10.55 -11.74 8.31
N PHE A 459 -9.22 -11.83 8.26
CA PHE A 459 -8.42 -12.30 9.39
C PHE A 459 -8.16 -11.19 10.41
N LEU A 460 -7.73 -10.01 9.96
CA LEU A 460 -7.30 -8.90 10.83
C LEU A 460 -8.44 -8.34 11.68
N LEU A 461 -9.55 -8.02 11.02
CA LEU A 461 -10.71 -7.34 11.59
C LEU A 461 -11.98 -8.03 11.08
N PRO A 462 -12.37 -9.17 11.65
CA PRO A 462 -13.56 -9.91 11.22
C PRO A 462 -14.82 -9.04 11.25
N GLY A 463 -15.56 -9.03 10.13
CA GLY A 463 -16.79 -8.24 9.98
C GLY A 463 -16.57 -6.75 9.69
N PHE A 464 -15.32 -6.27 9.59
CA PHE A 464 -15.02 -4.87 9.30
C PHE A 464 -15.40 -4.47 7.87
N LEU A 465 -15.08 -5.31 6.89
CA LEU A 465 -15.40 -5.08 5.49
C LEU A 465 -16.72 -5.77 5.12
N LYS A 466 -17.68 -5.00 4.62
CA LYS A 466 -18.95 -5.56 4.10
C LYS A 466 -18.71 -6.35 2.82
N GLU A 467 -19.54 -7.36 2.58
CA GLU A 467 -19.55 -8.09 1.32
C GLU A 467 -19.90 -7.16 0.16
N VAL A 468 -19.20 -7.32 -0.95
CA VAL A 468 -19.48 -6.58 -2.18
C VAL A 468 -20.36 -7.43 -3.08
N PRO A 469 -21.43 -6.86 -3.64
CA PRO A 469 -22.26 -7.58 -4.58
C PRO A 469 -21.46 -8.14 -5.76
N THR A 470 -21.80 -9.34 -6.21
CA THR A 470 -21.16 -9.96 -7.36
C THR A 470 -21.69 -9.35 -8.66
N GLY A 471 -20.82 -9.15 -9.65
CA GLY A 471 -21.23 -8.68 -10.99
C GLY A 471 -21.19 -7.18 -11.19
N LEU A 472 -20.70 -6.39 -10.23
CA LEU A 472 -20.50 -4.94 -10.40
C LEU A 472 -19.54 -4.62 -11.53
N ARG A 473 -19.85 -3.58 -12.31
CA ARG A 473 -19.05 -3.09 -13.44
C ARG A 473 -19.03 -1.56 -13.44
N GLY A 474 -18.05 -0.98 -14.17
CA GLY A 474 -17.94 0.47 -14.32
C GLY A 474 -17.80 1.21 -12.99
N ASP A 475 -18.48 2.34 -12.88
CA ASP A 475 -18.39 3.30 -11.77
C ASP A 475 -18.74 2.70 -10.40
N GLU A 476 -19.72 1.78 -10.35
CA GLU A 476 -20.07 1.10 -9.09
C GLU A 476 -18.91 0.26 -8.56
N ARG A 477 -18.23 -0.47 -9.45
CA ARG A 477 -17.06 -1.26 -9.06
C ARG A 477 -15.93 -0.35 -8.60
N GLN A 478 -15.65 0.72 -9.34
CA GLN A 478 -14.61 1.70 -9.00
C GLN A 478 -14.89 2.31 -7.61
N TRP A 479 -16.12 2.72 -7.34
CA TRP A 479 -16.52 3.24 -6.03
C TRP A 479 -16.25 2.26 -4.89
N HIS A 480 -16.60 0.97 -5.06
CA HIS A 480 -16.33 -0.05 -4.05
C HIS A 480 -14.83 -0.28 -3.85
N ASP A 481 -14.04 -0.21 -4.91
CA ASP A 481 -12.60 -0.40 -4.89
C ASP A 481 -11.89 0.78 -4.19
N GLU A 482 -12.26 2.01 -4.50
CA GLU A 482 -11.75 3.22 -3.83
C GLU A 482 -12.11 3.24 -2.34
N ARG A 483 -13.34 2.88 -2.03
CA ARG A 483 -13.78 2.76 -0.66
C ARG A 483 -12.98 1.72 0.13
N LEU A 484 -12.76 0.54 -0.43
CA LEU A 484 -11.95 -0.49 0.21
C LEU A 484 -10.55 0.03 0.54
N ARG A 485 -9.92 0.76 -0.40
CA ARG A 485 -8.61 1.37 -0.18
C ARG A 485 -8.66 2.37 0.97
N SER A 486 -9.61 3.28 0.96
CA SER A 486 -9.77 4.26 2.04
C SER A 486 -9.98 3.62 3.41
N GLN A 487 -10.86 2.61 3.50
CA GLN A 487 -11.12 1.90 4.75
C GLN A 487 -9.90 1.18 5.32
N THR A 488 -9.07 0.61 4.46
CA THR A 488 -7.94 -0.22 4.87
C THR A 488 -6.65 0.56 5.11
N ALA A 489 -6.54 1.75 4.56
CA ALA A 489 -5.32 2.56 4.55
C ALA A 489 -4.73 2.78 5.96
N SER A 490 -5.56 3.14 6.94
CA SER A 490 -5.13 3.40 8.32
C SER A 490 -4.59 2.18 9.08
N TYR A 491 -4.81 0.98 8.53
CA TYR A 491 -4.40 -0.30 9.10
C TYR A 491 -3.21 -0.93 8.38
N ILE A 492 -2.60 -0.21 7.46
CA ILE A 492 -1.44 -0.66 6.68
C ILE A 492 -0.30 0.33 6.89
N LEU A 493 0.75 -0.11 7.57
CA LEU A 493 1.97 0.68 7.74
C LEU A 493 3.02 0.17 6.76
N ARG A 494 3.39 1.01 5.78
CA ARG A 494 4.40 0.68 4.77
C ARG A 494 5.44 1.77 4.67
N ARG A 495 6.71 1.39 4.83
CA ARG A 495 7.86 2.27 4.69
C ARG A 495 8.87 1.65 3.74
N THR A 496 9.53 2.48 2.95
CA THR A 496 10.59 2.07 2.02
C THR A 496 11.95 2.32 2.65
N LYS A 497 12.98 1.59 2.20
CA LYS A 497 14.37 1.79 2.61
C LYS A 497 14.84 3.21 2.35
N ALA A 498 14.52 3.74 1.17
CA ALA A 498 14.87 5.11 0.79
C ALA A 498 14.31 6.18 1.76
N ALA A 499 13.13 5.91 2.35
CA ALA A 499 12.49 6.87 3.26
C ALA A 499 13.02 6.81 4.69
N VAL A 500 13.45 5.64 5.19
CA VAL A 500 13.71 5.44 6.63
C VAL A 500 15.11 4.94 6.96
N ALA A 501 15.91 4.58 5.96
CA ALA A 501 17.27 4.06 6.11
C ALA A 501 18.21 4.67 5.05
N PRO A 502 18.39 6.00 5.03
CA PRO A 502 19.23 6.69 4.04
C PRO A 502 20.71 6.30 4.15
N GLU A 503 21.13 5.70 5.25
CA GLU A 503 22.47 5.19 5.46
C GLU A 503 22.74 3.84 4.78
N LEU A 504 21.71 3.15 4.24
CA LEU A 504 21.94 1.94 3.45
C LEU A 504 22.68 2.30 2.16
N PRO A 505 23.75 1.56 1.81
CA PRO A 505 24.45 1.74 0.55
C PRO A 505 23.48 1.61 -0.65
N GLU A 506 23.87 2.20 -1.76
CA GLU A 506 23.12 2.12 -3.00
C GLU A 506 23.00 0.67 -3.50
N LYS A 507 21.91 0.39 -4.20
CA LYS A 507 21.69 -0.86 -4.93
C LYS A 507 21.76 -0.57 -6.43
N ILE A 508 22.71 -1.21 -7.11
CA ILE A 508 22.91 -1.09 -8.56
C ILE A 508 22.34 -2.34 -9.23
N GLU A 509 21.45 -2.16 -10.20
CA GLU A 509 20.94 -3.28 -11.03
C GLU A 509 21.49 -3.18 -12.44
N GLN A 510 22.09 -4.28 -12.93
CA GLN A 510 22.66 -4.38 -14.27
C GLN A 510 22.15 -5.60 -15.01
N VAL A 511 21.86 -5.44 -16.30
CA VAL A 511 21.50 -6.54 -17.19
C VAL A 511 22.68 -6.83 -18.11
N ILE A 512 23.13 -8.09 -18.12
CA ILE A 512 24.20 -8.57 -19.02
C ILE A 512 23.55 -9.41 -20.10
N TYR A 513 23.64 -8.94 -21.32
CA TYR A 513 23.18 -9.67 -22.48
C TYR A 513 24.26 -10.62 -22.97
N CYS A 514 23.96 -11.92 -22.91
CA CYS A 514 24.86 -12.98 -23.31
C CYS A 514 24.57 -13.38 -24.76
N GLU A 515 25.53 -13.17 -25.65
CA GLU A 515 25.39 -13.57 -27.05
C GLU A 515 25.55 -15.09 -27.20
N GLN A 516 24.57 -15.73 -27.79
CA GLN A 516 24.56 -17.18 -27.93
C GLN A 516 25.52 -17.65 -29.00
N PRO A 517 26.41 -18.64 -28.71
CA PRO A 517 27.23 -19.28 -29.75
C PRO A 517 26.35 -20.02 -30.74
N PRO A 518 26.87 -20.27 -31.98
CA PRO A 518 26.10 -20.88 -33.08
C PRO A 518 25.42 -22.22 -32.69
N GLU A 519 26.06 -23.01 -31.89
CA GLU A 519 25.57 -24.31 -31.42
C GLU A 519 24.37 -24.16 -30.49
N GLN A 520 24.41 -23.16 -29.58
CA GLN A 520 23.29 -22.84 -28.71
C GLN A 520 22.10 -22.29 -29.49
N VAL A 521 22.35 -21.39 -30.45
CA VAL A 521 21.32 -20.86 -31.37
C VAL A 521 20.65 -21.99 -32.15
N ALA A 522 21.44 -22.92 -32.69
CA ALA A 522 20.91 -24.07 -33.43
C ALA A 522 20.04 -25.00 -32.57
N LEU A 523 20.45 -25.26 -31.33
CA LEU A 523 19.67 -26.03 -30.37
C LEU A 523 18.38 -25.29 -29.97
N TYR A 524 18.48 -23.99 -29.74
CA TYR A 524 17.35 -23.15 -29.37
C TYR A 524 16.27 -23.17 -30.45
N ARG A 525 16.64 -22.90 -31.73
CA ARG A 525 15.73 -22.94 -32.88
C ARG A 525 15.08 -24.33 -33.07
N ARG A 526 15.87 -25.38 -33.01
CA ARG A 526 15.34 -26.75 -33.09
C ARG A 526 14.33 -27.05 -32.00
N THR A 527 14.59 -26.59 -30.79
CA THR A 527 13.67 -26.75 -29.66
C THR A 527 12.40 -25.94 -29.86
N GLN A 528 12.52 -24.70 -30.36
CA GLN A 528 11.39 -23.81 -30.67
C GLN A 528 10.49 -24.41 -31.76
N GLU A 529 11.05 -24.84 -32.90
CA GLU A 529 10.29 -25.49 -33.98
C GLU A 529 9.58 -26.78 -33.52
N SER A 530 10.26 -27.60 -32.72
CA SER A 530 9.66 -28.82 -32.14
C SER A 530 8.48 -28.45 -31.22
N SER A 531 8.61 -27.36 -30.48
CA SER A 531 7.58 -26.83 -29.58
C SER A 531 6.34 -26.36 -30.34
N GLU A 532 6.54 -25.60 -31.41
CA GLU A 532 5.44 -25.10 -32.28
C GLU A 532 4.70 -26.26 -32.94
N ARG A 533 5.41 -27.24 -33.49
CA ARG A 533 4.79 -28.46 -34.08
C ARG A 533 3.95 -29.19 -33.04
N SER A 534 4.47 -29.39 -31.84
CA SER A 534 3.74 -30.10 -30.77
C SER A 534 2.47 -29.34 -30.34
N LEU A 535 2.48 -28.02 -30.32
CA LEU A 535 1.31 -27.19 -30.01
C LEU A 535 0.27 -27.25 -31.14
N LEU A 536 0.68 -27.15 -32.41
CA LEU A 536 -0.18 -27.30 -33.56
C LEU A 536 -0.87 -28.67 -33.61
N GLU A 537 -0.14 -29.76 -33.29
CA GLU A 537 -0.73 -31.09 -33.19
C GLU A 537 -1.79 -31.18 -32.08
N LEU A 538 -1.59 -30.54 -30.92
CA LEU A 538 -2.59 -30.54 -29.86
C LEU A 538 -3.84 -29.75 -30.27
N GLU A 539 -3.67 -28.69 -31.00
CA GLU A 539 -4.80 -27.87 -31.51
C GLU A 539 -5.59 -28.65 -32.58
N THR A 540 -4.92 -29.27 -33.52
CA THR A 540 -5.57 -30.09 -34.55
C THR A 540 -6.29 -31.31 -34.01
N LYS A 541 -5.81 -31.87 -32.89
CA LYS A 541 -6.46 -32.96 -32.14
C LYS A 541 -7.61 -32.48 -31.24
N GLY A 542 -7.93 -31.19 -31.24
CA GLY A 542 -9.05 -30.65 -30.47
C GLY A 542 -8.81 -30.62 -28.94
N ALA A 543 -7.57 -30.48 -28.49
CA ALA A 543 -7.23 -30.42 -27.08
C ALA A 543 -7.91 -29.18 -26.42
N ASN A 544 -8.33 -29.31 -25.15
CA ASN A 544 -8.92 -28.23 -24.43
C ASN A 544 -7.89 -27.11 -24.11
N GLN A 545 -8.36 -25.88 -23.90
CA GLN A 545 -7.50 -24.71 -23.63
C GLN A 545 -6.54 -24.92 -22.46
N GLY A 546 -6.94 -25.67 -21.43
CA GLY A 546 -6.10 -25.99 -20.29
C GLY A 546 -4.90 -26.86 -20.65
N ALA A 547 -5.11 -27.89 -21.51
CA ALA A 547 -4.05 -28.75 -22.00
C ALA A 547 -3.07 -28.00 -22.91
N ILE A 548 -3.58 -27.14 -23.80
CA ILE A 548 -2.74 -26.31 -24.68
C ILE A 548 -1.90 -25.36 -23.82
N ARG A 549 -2.49 -24.70 -22.81
CA ARG A 549 -1.78 -23.82 -21.89
C ARG A 549 -0.65 -24.56 -21.13
N MET A 550 -0.92 -25.74 -20.61
CA MET A 550 0.10 -26.56 -19.92
C MET A 550 1.24 -26.94 -20.86
N ALA A 551 0.92 -27.34 -22.08
CA ALA A 551 1.92 -27.64 -23.10
C ALA A 551 2.79 -26.43 -23.44
N THR A 552 2.17 -25.25 -23.65
CA THR A 552 2.86 -23.97 -23.90
C THR A 552 3.84 -23.63 -22.78
N LEU A 553 3.40 -23.71 -21.51
CA LEU A 553 4.26 -23.48 -20.35
C LEU A 553 5.43 -24.47 -20.27
N THR A 554 5.20 -25.73 -20.61
CA THR A 554 6.26 -26.76 -20.67
C THR A 554 7.30 -26.44 -21.74
N GLN A 555 6.87 -25.97 -22.90
CA GLN A 555 7.79 -25.59 -23.98
C GLN A 555 8.59 -24.34 -23.64
N LEU A 556 7.94 -23.31 -23.05
CA LEU A 556 8.64 -22.13 -22.53
C LEU A 556 9.70 -22.51 -21.48
N LEU A 557 9.40 -23.48 -20.61
CA LEU A 557 10.36 -23.99 -19.64
C LEU A 557 11.60 -24.60 -20.33
N ARG A 558 11.40 -25.40 -21.39
CA ARG A 558 12.50 -26.02 -22.17
C ARG A 558 13.38 -24.96 -22.85
N LEU A 559 12.77 -23.96 -23.49
CA LEU A 559 13.51 -22.87 -24.12
C LEU A 559 14.37 -22.11 -23.09
N ARG A 560 13.81 -21.82 -21.91
CA ARG A 560 14.57 -21.20 -20.82
C ARG A 560 15.71 -22.08 -20.30
N GLN A 561 15.53 -23.39 -20.28
CA GLN A 561 16.61 -24.34 -19.96
C GLN A 561 17.74 -24.28 -20.96
N VAL A 562 17.43 -24.21 -22.28
CA VAL A 562 18.46 -24.03 -23.34
C VAL A 562 19.20 -22.68 -23.14
N CYS A 563 18.50 -21.61 -22.78
CA CYS A 563 19.11 -20.32 -22.50
C CYS A 563 20.06 -20.38 -21.30
N CYS A 564 19.69 -21.09 -20.23
CA CYS A 564 20.53 -21.23 -19.04
C CYS A 564 21.78 -22.05 -19.34
N ASP A 565 21.59 -23.29 -19.83
CA ASP A 565 22.67 -24.15 -20.25
C ASP A 565 22.14 -25.25 -21.19
N PRO A 566 22.70 -25.41 -22.40
CA PRO A 566 22.29 -26.43 -23.34
C PRO A 566 22.27 -27.86 -22.78
N ARG A 567 23.13 -28.18 -21.82
CA ARG A 567 23.22 -29.50 -21.17
C ARG A 567 21.95 -29.87 -20.38
N LEU A 568 21.12 -28.90 -20.02
CA LEU A 568 19.85 -29.16 -19.34
C LEU A 568 18.80 -29.83 -20.25
N VAL A 569 18.95 -29.69 -21.58
CA VAL A 569 18.02 -30.25 -22.59
C VAL A 569 18.72 -31.31 -23.43
N GLU A 570 19.98 -31.09 -23.79
CA GLU A 570 20.81 -32.01 -24.58
C GLU A 570 22.05 -32.41 -23.73
N PRO A 571 22.01 -33.54 -23.04
CA PRO A 571 23.12 -33.99 -22.15
C PRO A 571 24.48 -34.16 -22.82
N ARG A 572 24.51 -34.23 -24.15
CA ARG A 572 25.76 -34.33 -24.94
C ARG A 572 26.35 -32.99 -25.34
N ALA A 573 25.67 -31.86 -25.01
CA ALA A 573 26.17 -30.56 -25.29
C ALA A 573 27.46 -30.27 -24.47
N LEU A 574 28.36 -29.48 -25.04
CA LEU A 574 29.62 -29.13 -24.38
C LEU A 574 29.44 -27.85 -23.54
N PRO A 575 30.22 -27.68 -22.46
CA PRO A 575 30.17 -26.44 -21.64
C PRO A 575 30.37 -25.16 -22.45
N GLY A 576 31.21 -25.19 -23.49
CA GLY A 576 31.46 -24.06 -24.38
C GLY A 576 30.25 -23.60 -25.22
N TRP A 577 29.15 -24.38 -25.23
CA TRP A 577 27.91 -23.99 -25.91
C TRP A 577 27.03 -23.05 -25.04
N SER A 578 27.40 -22.80 -23.79
CA SER A 578 26.58 -21.97 -22.89
C SER A 578 27.14 -20.55 -22.81
N ALA A 579 26.43 -19.61 -23.43
CA ALA A 579 26.76 -18.18 -23.36
C ALA A 579 26.77 -17.64 -21.93
N LYS A 580 25.80 -18.04 -21.11
CA LYS A 580 25.69 -17.58 -19.72
C LYS A 580 26.78 -18.18 -18.84
N LEU A 581 27.23 -19.39 -19.11
CA LEU A 581 28.34 -19.99 -18.37
C LEU A 581 29.64 -19.25 -18.67
N ALA A 582 29.88 -18.83 -19.91
CA ALA A 582 31.01 -18.01 -20.27
C ALA A 582 31.00 -16.66 -19.52
N ALA A 583 29.87 -15.94 -19.59
CA ALA A 583 29.70 -14.67 -18.85
C ALA A 583 29.82 -14.86 -17.32
N PHE A 584 29.32 -15.99 -16.79
CA PHE A 584 29.47 -16.31 -15.39
C PHE A 584 30.92 -16.50 -14.96
N ARG A 585 31.73 -17.17 -15.77
CA ARG A 585 33.19 -17.33 -15.51
C ARG A 585 33.89 -16.00 -15.44
N GLU A 586 33.68 -15.14 -16.45
CA GLU A 586 34.25 -13.79 -16.49
C GLU A 586 33.88 -13.00 -15.24
N LEU A 587 32.60 -13.01 -14.86
CA LEU A 587 32.15 -12.36 -13.65
C LEU A 587 32.75 -12.94 -12.37
N MET A 588 32.93 -14.27 -12.30
CA MET A 588 33.49 -14.91 -11.12
C MET A 588 34.96 -14.54 -10.94
N ASP A 589 35.74 -14.53 -12.02
CA ASP A 589 37.11 -14.12 -11.99
C ASP A 589 37.26 -12.68 -11.46
N GLU A 590 36.45 -11.75 -11.99
CA GLU A 590 36.43 -10.34 -11.54
C GLU A 590 36.01 -10.19 -10.06
N ILE A 591 34.87 -10.78 -9.68
CA ILE A 591 34.29 -10.68 -8.34
C ILE A 591 35.21 -11.27 -7.27
N VAL A 592 35.80 -12.42 -7.54
CA VAL A 592 36.72 -13.10 -6.58
C VAL A 592 38.03 -12.34 -6.45
N ASP A 593 38.61 -11.89 -7.57
CA ASP A 593 39.85 -11.12 -7.57
C ASP A 593 39.74 -9.77 -6.80
N GLU A 594 38.55 -9.14 -6.89
CA GLU A 594 38.26 -7.89 -6.17
C GLU A 594 37.87 -8.11 -4.70
N GLY A 595 37.78 -9.35 -4.25
CA GLY A 595 37.40 -9.69 -2.88
C GLY A 595 35.94 -9.43 -2.54
N HIS A 596 35.07 -9.48 -3.56
CA HIS A 596 33.61 -9.44 -3.40
C HIS A 596 33.04 -10.82 -3.09
N ARG A 597 31.85 -10.85 -2.49
CA ARG A 597 31.14 -12.08 -2.16
C ARG A 597 29.78 -12.10 -2.84
N VAL A 598 29.46 -13.20 -3.51
CA VAL A 598 28.32 -13.29 -4.43
C VAL A 598 27.27 -14.32 -4.03
N LEU A 599 26.01 -13.94 -4.16
CA LEU A 599 24.85 -14.83 -4.12
C LEU A 599 24.41 -15.13 -5.55
N VAL A 600 24.40 -16.40 -5.92
CA VAL A 600 23.96 -16.84 -7.25
C VAL A 600 22.63 -17.54 -7.14
N PHE A 601 21.60 -16.98 -7.76
CA PHE A 601 20.24 -17.50 -7.75
C PHE A 601 19.86 -18.15 -9.07
N SER A 602 19.27 -19.35 -8.99
CA SER A 602 18.59 -20.00 -10.11
C SER A 602 17.34 -20.75 -9.65
N GLN A 603 16.35 -20.84 -10.53
CA GLN A 603 15.20 -21.72 -10.32
C GLN A 603 15.51 -23.18 -10.57
N PHE A 604 16.53 -23.47 -11.40
CA PHE A 604 16.90 -24.83 -11.81
C PHE A 604 17.98 -25.40 -10.90
N THR A 605 17.62 -26.39 -10.07
CA THR A 605 18.59 -27.10 -9.22
C THR A 605 19.61 -27.90 -10.05
N SER A 606 19.21 -28.38 -11.23
CA SER A 606 20.12 -29.04 -12.20
C SER A 606 21.17 -28.05 -12.75
N LEU A 607 20.83 -26.80 -12.97
CA LEU A 607 21.80 -25.77 -13.33
C LEU A 607 22.79 -25.51 -12.18
N LEU A 608 22.27 -25.37 -10.95
CA LEU A 608 23.13 -25.18 -9.78
C LEU A 608 24.13 -26.35 -9.61
N ALA A 609 23.76 -27.58 -9.99
CA ALA A 609 24.69 -28.72 -10.01
C ALA A 609 25.83 -28.51 -11.03
N LEU A 610 25.51 -28.00 -12.24
CA LEU A 610 26.52 -27.65 -13.24
C LEU A 610 27.46 -26.53 -12.80
N LEU A 611 26.89 -25.51 -12.12
CA LEU A 611 27.69 -24.40 -11.56
C LEU A 611 28.61 -24.87 -10.43
N ARG A 612 28.18 -25.86 -9.63
CA ARG A 612 29.05 -26.48 -8.60
C ARG A 612 30.25 -27.19 -9.22
N GLU A 613 30.04 -27.95 -10.31
CA GLU A 613 31.12 -28.61 -11.06
C GLU A 613 32.10 -27.56 -11.62
N GLU A 614 31.57 -26.47 -12.14
CA GLU A 614 32.35 -25.36 -12.67
C GLU A 614 33.24 -24.69 -11.63
N LEU A 615 32.66 -24.27 -10.47
CA LEU A 615 33.39 -23.66 -9.39
C LEU A 615 34.45 -24.60 -8.80
N ALA A 616 34.11 -25.89 -8.66
CA ALA A 616 35.05 -26.88 -8.18
C ALA A 616 36.23 -27.08 -9.16
N SER A 617 36.00 -27.03 -10.47
CA SER A 617 37.07 -27.09 -11.48
C SER A 617 37.97 -25.87 -11.50
N SER A 618 37.42 -24.69 -11.12
CA SER A 618 38.15 -23.43 -10.99
C SER A 618 38.80 -23.27 -9.62
N GLY A 619 38.61 -24.21 -8.68
CA GLY A 619 39.18 -24.13 -7.33
C GLY A 619 38.54 -23.06 -6.44
N ILE A 620 37.32 -22.62 -6.75
CA ILE A 620 36.58 -21.61 -5.99
C ILE A 620 35.67 -22.31 -4.96
N ASP A 621 35.86 -21.97 -3.68
CA ASP A 621 35.03 -22.50 -2.60
C ASP A 621 33.64 -21.89 -2.63
N TYR A 622 32.63 -22.71 -2.33
CA TYR A 622 31.24 -22.27 -2.36
C TYR A 622 30.39 -22.91 -1.25
N ALA A 623 29.40 -22.16 -0.79
CA ALA A 623 28.27 -22.69 -0.03
C ALA A 623 27.10 -23.04 -0.99
N TYR A 624 26.23 -23.94 -0.57
CA TYR A 624 25.09 -24.40 -1.39
C TYR A 624 23.83 -24.55 -0.58
N LEU A 625 22.68 -24.12 -1.16
CA LEU A 625 21.39 -24.24 -0.52
C LEU A 625 20.27 -24.51 -1.53
N GLU A 626 19.53 -25.59 -1.32
CA GLU A 626 18.36 -25.94 -2.10
C GLU A 626 17.13 -26.28 -1.25
N GLY A 627 15.96 -26.35 -1.90
CA GLY A 627 14.68 -26.57 -1.22
C GLY A 627 14.50 -27.93 -0.57
N SER A 628 15.19 -28.96 -1.04
CA SER A 628 15.12 -30.33 -0.52
C SER A 628 15.92 -30.54 0.80
N MET A 629 16.81 -29.60 1.13
CA MET A 629 17.63 -29.67 2.34
C MET A 629 16.78 -29.54 3.61
N ASN A 630 17.12 -30.32 4.63
CA ASN A 630 16.50 -30.19 5.94
C ASN A 630 16.89 -28.84 6.62
N PRO A 631 16.09 -28.34 7.56
CA PRO A 631 16.33 -27.05 8.18
C PRO A 631 17.71 -26.89 8.83
N ALA A 632 18.26 -27.96 9.45
CA ALA A 632 19.57 -27.91 10.08
C ALA A 632 20.71 -27.73 9.06
N LYS A 633 20.67 -28.47 7.93
CA LYS A 633 21.67 -28.32 6.84
C LYS A 633 21.57 -26.95 6.17
N ARG A 634 20.34 -26.44 5.97
CA ARG A 634 20.13 -25.09 5.40
C ARG A 634 20.79 -24.04 6.26
N GLN A 635 20.58 -24.13 7.58
CA GLN A 635 21.15 -23.18 8.51
C GLN A 635 22.66 -23.29 8.58
N ALA A 636 23.21 -24.51 8.61
CA ALA A 636 24.65 -24.72 8.59
C ALA A 636 25.32 -24.08 7.35
N ALA A 637 24.70 -24.18 6.17
CA ALA A 637 25.21 -23.54 4.96
C ALA A 637 25.19 -22.00 5.05
N VAL A 638 24.15 -21.42 5.66
CA VAL A 638 24.08 -19.98 5.91
C VAL A 638 25.11 -19.54 6.93
N ASP A 639 25.26 -20.25 8.05
CA ASP A 639 26.21 -19.95 9.09
C ASP A 639 27.67 -20.09 8.57
N GLN A 640 27.94 -21.11 7.74
CA GLN A 640 29.21 -21.30 7.07
C GLN A 640 29.54 -20.11 6.16
N PHE A 641 28.63 -19.72 5.26
CA PHE A 641 28.83 -18.57 4.38
C PHE A 641 29.02 -17.27 5.14
N GLN A 642 28.26 -17.02 6.19
CA GLN A 642 28.37 -15.77 6.97
C GLN A 642 29.61 -15.72 7.86
N GLY A 643 30.07 -16.87 8.37
CA GLY A 643 31.18 -16.96 9.32
C GLY A 643 32.55 -17.13 8.68
N ASP A 644 32.62 -17.59 7.43
CA ASP A 644 33.89 -17.82 6.72
C ASP A 644 33.98 -16.88 5.52
N GLU A 645 34.88 -15.89 5.63
CA GLU A 645 35.11 -14.90 4.57
C GLU A 645 35.85 -15.50 3.35
N ASN A 646 36.48 -16.66 3.48
CA ASN A 646 37.16 -17.34 2.37
C ASN A 646 36.20 -18.01 1.39
N ILE A 647 34.91 -18.11 1.72
CA ILE A 647 33.89 -18.63 0.83
C ILE A 647 33.27 -17.48 0.04
N PRO A 648 33.70 -17.22 -1.23
CA PRO A 648 33.22 -16.08 -1.98
C PRO A 648 31.83 -16.30 -2.60
N VAL A 649 31.41 -17.54 -2.83
CA VAL A 649 30.20 -17.87 -3.59
C VAL A 649 29.16 -18.61 -2.74
N PHE A 650 27.90 -18.19 -2.84
CA PHE A 650 26.77 -18.94 -2.31
C PHE A 650 25.75 -19.24 -3.42
N LEU A 651 25.63 -20.50 -3.79
CA LEU A 651 24.68 -20.98 -4.78
C LEU A 651 23.32 -21.27 -4.10
N LEU A 652 22.27 -20.62 -4.57
CA LEU A 652 20.95 -20.71 -3.95
C LEU A 652 19.87 -21.06 -4.99
N SER A 653 19.01 -22.03 -4.66
CA SER A 653 17.77 -22.15 -5.43
C SER A 653 16.84 -21.00 -5.08
N LEU A 654 16.22 -20.37 -6.10
CA LEU A 654 15.40 -19.16 -5.93
C LEU A 654 14.25 -19.39 -4.93
N LYS A 655 13.63 -20.57 -4.94
CA LYS A 655 12.57 -20.94 -3.98
C LYS A 655 13.08 -21.08 -2.54
N ALA A 656 14.29 -21.59 -2.35
CA ALA A 656 14.86 -21.78 -1.02
C ALA A 656 15.50 -20.50 -0.48
N GLY A 657 16.15 -19.72 -1.34
CA GLY A 657 16.76 -18.45 -1.01
C GLY A 657 15.74 -17.31 -0.80
N GLY A 658 14.52 -17.45 -1.34
CA GLY A 658 13.46 -16.46 -1.24
C GLY A 658 12.81 -16.31 0.16
N THR A 659 13.22 -17.08 1.16
CA THR A 659 12.57 -17.07 2.49
C THR A 659 13.52 -16.64 3.61
N GLY A 660 13.37 -15.40 4.09
CA GLY A 660 13.83 -14.90 5.40
C GLY A 660 15.32 -14.99 5.77
N LEU A 661 16.19 -15.37 4.86
CA LEU A 661 17.62 -15.48 5.13
C LEU A 661 18.25 -14.08 5.29
N ASN A 662 19.22 -13.96 6.17
CA ASN A 662 20.10 -12.79 6.26
C ASN A 662 21.45 -13.13 5.65
N LEU A 663 21.83 -12.47 4.56
CA LEU A 663 23.04 -12.75 3.79
C LEU A 663 23.83 -11.46 3.50
N THR A 664 23.91 -10.57 4.50
CA THR A 664 24.62 -9.29 4.41
C THR A 664 26.14 -9.42 4.24
N GLY A 665 26.70 -10.62 4.39
CA GLY A 665 28.08 -10.89 4.05
C GLY A 665 28.38 -10.87 2.55
N ALA A 666 27.35 -10.87 1.68
CA ALA A 666 27.50 -10.69 0.25
C ALA A 666 27.17 -9.25 -0.16
N ASP A 667 27.88 -8.74 -1.14
CA ASP A 667 27.67 -7.44 -1.78
C ASP A 667 27.34 -7.55 -3.28
N THR A 668 27.38 -8.77 -3.81
CA THR A 668 27.05 -9.04 -5.21
C THR A 668 25.95 -10.10 -5.31
N VAL A 669 25.04 -9.94 -6.26
CA VAL A 669 23.93 -10.88 -6.52
C VAL A 669 23.87 -11.17 -8.01
N ILE A 670 23.81 -12.45 -8.39
CA ILE A 670 23.62 -12.86 -9.78
C ILE A 670 22.31 -13.64 -9.90
N HIS A 671 21.40 -13.11 -10.70
CA HIS A 671 20.22 -13.83 -11.18
C HIS A 671 20.58 -14.52 -12.49
N PHE A 672 20.86 -15.81 -12.42
CA PHE A 672 21.31 -16.58 -13.57
C PHE A 672 20.22 -16.76 -14.62
N ASP A 673 18.98 -16.88 -14.16
CA ASP A 673 17.79 -16.97 -15.00
C ASP A 673 16.69 -16.02 -14.50
N PRO A 674 16.04 -15.24 -15.40
CA PRO A 674 15.00 -14.30 -15.03
C PRO A 674 13.76 -15.03 -14.53
N TRP A 675 13.11 -14.50 -13.50
CA TRP A 675 11.85 -15.04 -12.98
C TRP A 675 10.66 -14.28 -13.55
N TRP A 676 9.53 -14.95 -13.73
CA TRP A 676 8.29 -14.34 -14.22
C TRP A 676 7.81 -13.15 -13.34
N ASN A 677 8.09 -13.20 -12.05
CA ASN A 677 7.70 -12.22 -11.09
C ASN A 677 8.93 -11.42 -10.58
N PRO A 678 9.10 -10.15 -10.99
CA PRO A 678 10.24 -9.32 -10.58
C PRO A 678 10.31 -9.11 -9.05
N ALA A 679 9.17 -9.20 -8.32
CA ALA A 679 9.18 -9.08 -6.87
C ALA A 679 9.95 -10.22 -6.18
N VAL A 680 9.99 -11.42 -6.75
CA VAL A 680 10.75 -12.55 -6.21
C VAL A 680 12.25 -12.33 -6.42
N GLU A 681 12.67 -11.75 -7.55
CA GLU A 681 14.07 -11.36 -7.79
C GLU A 681 14.50 -10.25 -6.82
N ALA A 682 13.68 -9.21 -6.70
CA ALA A 682 13.94 -8.13 -5.73
C ALA A 682 14.03 -8.69 -4.30
N GLN A 683 13.15 -9.62 -3.93
CA GLN A 683 13.20 -10.30 -2.64
C GLN A 683 14.49 -11.09 -2.43
N ALA A 684 15.01 -11.74 -3.48
CA ALA A 684 16.29 -12.45 -3.42
C ALA A 684 17.46 -11.47 -3.25
N THR A 685 17.51 -10.37 -4.00
CA THR A 685 18.52 -9.32 -3.87
C THR A 685 18.49 -8.67 -2.47
N ASP A 686 17.30 -8.48 -1.90
CA ASP A 686 17.12 -7.91 -0.55
C ASP A 686 17.65 -8.80 0.58
N ARG A 687 18.17 -10.00 0.30
CA ARG A 687 18.92 -10.80 1.27
C ARG A 687 20.31 -10.23 1.54
N ALA A 688 20.93 -9.63 0.53
CA ALA A 688 22.19 -8.91 0.65
C ALA A 688 21.96 -7.43 1.01
N HIS A 689 20.99 -6.77 0.37
CA HIS A 689 20.68 -5.36 0.55
C HIS A 689 19.69 -5.12 1.70
N ARG A 690 20.16 -5.16 2.94
CA ARG A 690 19.35 -4.93 4.16
C ARG A 690 20.15 -4.26 5.25
N ILE A 691 19.50 -3.86 6.33
CA ILE A 691 20.16 -3.26 7.50
C ILE A 691 21.32 -4.14 7.97
N GLY A 692 22.49 -3.54 8.10
CA GLY A 692 23.76 -4.21 8.39
C GLY A 692 24.68 -4.39 7.18
N GLN A 693 24.22 -4.07 5.97
CA GLN A 693 25.06 -3.98 4.79
C GLN A 693 25.86 -2.67 4.81
N THR A 694 27.16 -2.77 4.55
CA THR A 694 28.12 -1.65 4.55
C THR A 694 28.72 -1.35 3.18
N ARG A 695 28.53 -2.27 2.21
CA ARG A 695 29.03 -2.14 0.84
C ARG A 695 27.88 -1.89 -0.13
N VAL A 696 28.15 -1.22 -1.26
CA VAL A 696 27.22 -1.11 -2.39
C VAL A 696 26.83 -2.51 -2.85
N VAL A 697 25.54 -2.75 -3.07
CA VAL A 697 25.07 -4.05 -3.55
C VAL A 697 24.83 -4.00 -5.04
N THR A 698 25.59 -4.78 -5.81
CA THR A 698 25.43 -4.91 -7.26
C THR A 698 24.64 -6.16 -7.60
N SER A 699 23.58 -6.02 -8.39
CA SER A 699 22.73 -7.13 -8.84
C SER A 699 22.82 -7.29 -10.35
N TYR A 700 23.34 -8.42 -10.81
CA TYR A 700 23.45 -8.77 -12.22
C TYR A 700 22.32 -9.71 -12.64
N LYS A 701 21.76 -9.46 -13.82
CA LYS A 701 20.81 -10.37 -14.48
C LYS A 701 21.41 -10.86 -15.79
N LEU A 702 21.61 -12.16 -15.92
CA LEU A 702 22.12 -12.75 -17.14
C LEU A 702 20.95 -13.09 -18.09
N ILE A 703 20.96 -12.52 -19.28
CA ILE A 703 19.90 -12.65 -20.29
C ILE A 703 20.51 -13.12 -21.61
N CYS A 704 20.04 -14.23 -22.17
CA CYS A 704 20.39 -14.61 -23.52
C CYS A 704 19.76 -13.67 -24.53
N ALA A 705 20.58 -13.00 -25.35
CA ALA A 705 20.13 -12.12 -26.40
C ALA A 705 19.32 -12.89 -27.47
N GLY A 706 18.29 -12.26 -28.05
CA GLY A 706 17.43 -12.84 -29.09
C GLY A 706 16.62 -14.05 -28.61
N SER A 707 16.29 -14.17 -27.32
CA SER A 707 15.63 -15.34 -26.75
C SER A 707 14.33 -14.99 -26.01
N VAL A 708 13.63 -16.04 -25.58
CA VAL A 708 12.44 -15.91 -24.73
C VAL A 708 12.72 -15.14 -23.42
N GLU A 709 13.97 -15.13 -22.94
CA GLU A 709 14.32 -14.43 -21.69
C GLU A 709 14.29 -12.91 -21.89
N GLU A 710 14.73 -12.41 -23.04
CA GLU A 710 14.66 -11.00 -23.39
C GLU A 710 13.20 -10.54 -23.50
N LYS A 711 12.34 -11.35 -24.12
CA LYS A 711 10.89 -11.11 -24.19
C LYS A 711 10.24 -11.06 -22.79
N VAL A 712 10.65 -11.97 -21.90
CA VAL A 712 10.19 -11.98 -20.49
C VAL A 712 10.62 -10.71 -19.76
N LEU A 713 11.86 -10.26 -19.98
CA LEU A 713 12.37 -9.01 -19.39
C LEU A 713 11.58 -7.80 -19.88
N GLY A 714 11.35 -7.67 -21.19
CA GLY A 714 10.51 -6.60 -21.76
C GLY A 714 9.07 -6.61 -21.23
N MET A 715 8.48 -7.80 -21.03
CA MET A 715 7.18 -7.92 -20.37
C MET A 715 7.22 -7.49 -18.88
N GLN A 716 8.30 -7.78 -18.16
CA GLN A 716 8.48 -7.30 -16.78
C GLN A 716 8.54 -5.77 -16.72
N GLU A 717 9.25 -5.13 -17.64
CA GLU A 717 9.40 -3.67 -17.72
C GLU A 717 8.06 -2.99 -18.10
N THR A 718 7.37 -3.51 -19.12
CA THR A 718 6.05 -3.02 -19.51
C THR A 718 5.03 -3.17 -18.37
N LYS A 719 5.07 -4.27 -17.63
CA LYS A 719 4.22 -4.47 -16.47
C LYS A 719 4.64 -3.64 -15.27
N ARG A 720 5.93 -3.36 -15.08
CA ARG A 720 6.36 -2.34 -14.08
C ARG A 720 5.80 -0.97 -14.41
N ALA A 721 5.81 -0.55 -15.66
CA ALA A 721 5.24 0.72 -16.09
C ALA A 721 3.72 0.76 -15.93
N LEU A 722 3.02 -0.33 -16.28
CA LEU A 722 1.58 -0.50 -16.02
C LEU A 722 1.25 -0.71 -14.54
N LEU A 723 2.18 -1.28 -13.77
CA LEU A 723 2.04 -1.55 -12.34
C LEU A 723 2.45 -0.35 -11.46
N ALA A 724 3.16 0.62 -12.00
CA ALA A 724 3.28 1.95 -11.38
C ALA A 724 1.91 2.65 -11.32
N ASP A 725 1.03 2.37 -12.28
CA ASP A 725 -0.36 2.88 -12.31
C ASP A 725 -1.40 1.90 -11.73
N VAL A 726 -1.15 0.59 -11.77
CA VAL A 726 -2.08 -0.45 -11.27
C VAL A 726 -1.29 -1.62 -10.64
N PHE A 727 -1.18 -1.61 -9.36
CA PHE A 727 -0.46 -2.55 -8.52
C PHE A 727 -0.86 -4.03 -8.68
N GLU A 728 -0.09 -4.86 -9.37
CA GLU A 728 -0.24 -6.32 -9.30
C GLU A 728 1.08 -7.07 -9.54
N ALA A 729 1.62 -7.75 -8.55
CA ALA A 729 2.68 -8.73 -8.70
C ALA A 729 2.52 -9.94 -7.75
N SER A 730 2.22 -11.10 -8.28
CA SER A 730 2.40 -12.40 -7.61
C SER A 730 2.39 -13.55 -8.63
N ASP A 731 2.58 -14.80 -8.19
CA ASP A 731 2.43 -16.03 -9.00
C ASP A 731 1.13 -16.07 -9.83
N ALA A 732 0.17 -15.21 -9.54
CA ALA A 732 -1.00 -14.92 -10.36
C ALA A 732 -0.65 -14.31 -11.73
N VAL A 733 0.54 -13.77 -11.95
CA VAL A 733 0.95 -13.26 -13.27
C VAL A 733 0.96 -14.41 -14.29
N THR A 734 1.52 -15.55 -13.93
CA THR A 734 1.49 -16.74 -14.81
C THR A 734 0.07 -17.29 -14.98
N ALA A 735 -0.80 -17.10 -13.98
CA ALA A 735 -2.21 -17.49 -14.05
C ALA A 735 -3.09 -16.50 -14.83
N LYS A 736 -2.68 -15.24 -14.96
CA LYS A 736 -3.41 -14.17 -15.67
C LYS A 736 -2.89 -13.90 -17.09
N LEU A 737 -1.72 -14.45 -17.48
CA LEU A 737 -1.27 -14.39 -18.87
C LEU A 737 -2.29 -15.10 -19.74
N GLU A 738 -2.84 -14.41 -20.73
CA GLU A 738 -3.70 -15.02 -21.72
C GLU A 738 -2.91 -16.01 -22.58
N LEU A 739 -3.60 -16.98 -23.17
CA LEU A 739 -2.94 -17.97 -24.05
C LEU A 739 -2.26 -17.29 -25.24
N SER A 740 -2.78 -16.15 -25.71
CA SER A 740 -2.19 -15.25 -26.69
C SER A 740 -0.80 -14.75 -26.25
N ASP A 741 -0.68 -14.20 -25.05
CA ASP A 741 0.58 -13.66 -24.51
C ASP A 741 1.66 -14.77 -24.43
N LEU A 742 1.25 -15.97 -23.97
CA LEU A 742 2.16 -17.11 -23.88
C LEU A 742 2.62 -17.60 -25.26
N ARG A 743 1.77 -17.49 -26.28
CA ARG A 743 2.12 -17.84 -27.67
C ARG A 743 3.05 -16.83 -28.29
N ASP A 744 2.83 -15.54 -28.02
CA ASP A 744 3.69 -14.48 -28.57
C ASP A 744 5.12 -14.56 -28.02
N LEU A 745 5.31 -15.15 -26.83
CA LEU A 745 6.63 -15.47 -26.30
C LEU A 745 7.34 -16.60 -27.06
N LEU A 746 6.58 -17.51 -27.67
CA LEU A 746 7.14 -18.63 -28.45
C LEU A 746 7.44 -18.28 -29.92
N LYS A 747 6.81 -17.25 -30.47
CA LYS A 747 7.06 -16.76 -31.82
C LYS A 747 8.42 -16.06 -31.91
N ASP A 748 9.00 -15.96 -33.11
CA ASP A 748 10.22 -15.18 -33.38
C ASP A 748 10.07 -13.68 -33.12
#